data_7fbed20a8870461de5fadcb30b472db5
#
_entry.id   7fbed20a8870461de5fadcb30b472db5
#
_cell.length_a   1.000
_cell.length_b   1.000
_cell.length_c   1.000
_cell.angle_alpha   90.00
_cell.angle_beta   90.00
_cell.angle_gamma   90.00
#
_symmetry.space_group_name_H-M   'P 1'
#
loop_
_entity.id
_entity.type
_entity.pdbx_description
1 polymer ?
#
loop_
_entity_poly.entity_id
_entity_poly.type
_entity_poly.pdbx_seq_one_letter_code
_entity_poly.pdbx_strand_id
1 'polypeptide(L)'
;MKTVTRWTIRIVIALIVLTVALGFWAHHFLEQSLAVLDGSTHLSGLSSSVTVERDNLGVPTIRGKSRLDIARALGFIHAQDRFFQMDLTRRRSAGELSELFGKRAVAVDKAARRNEFRVLAKNVLLRASKEERDVVEAYTEGVNAGLASLKSKPFEYSLLRLTPAPWKAEDCVLVAASMLITLQDDQNRYEQSLVTLHDTYGRKSLPFFASLITPDDAALDGSTAPGAPIPGPDVINIRDAKPVALNSLIDDGSLMPGSNSMAISGAHTTTGAAMVANDMHLEISVPGRWYRACFIWDNNRVTGVTLAGTPLIIAGSNGHVAWGFTNSCVDTADMVPIARSEQDNEYHGPGTSGILKMSRHESVILVKGSDPVKMTTDWTIWGPIIGKDSDNRPLALHWTGHMAEAFNFSLLGMEKATTADEAIEVAHQAGIPIQNILIADSAGKIAWTVAGKVPKRVGFDGRLTVPWVYGDRHWDGLLSSKETPVWSPTGVDYLWTANQRILGGEALQLLGDAGYARPARAAQIRDDLKNLVTTKPKGIVPKDLLSVQLDDRALALIKWKELLLNQIAAMDPEKGIDLDQLPEAVKTDDLRADASSTAYRLVREFKLATWNRVFTPIFAPCVEAYPEFQYRHMVSEYTLWTLVQQKPMHLLAANYLSWDDLLHQSVNDILVSLKKVHVSPKEATWGKQNTLASKHPFSALLPSLLTRSLNFPADQMSGGDDMPRIQGQTFGASERFAVSPGHEEEGIFEMPGGQSAHPLSSYYIAGHEAWVKGEPTAFLPGKTEHVLTLTTQ
;
A
#
# COMPACT_ATOMS: atom_id res chain seq x y z
N MET A 1 -35.16 -5.64 55.63
CA MET A 1 -33.98 -4.94 55.07
C MET A 1 -32.61 -5.64 55.25
N LYS A 2 -32.16 -5.93 56.49
CA LYS A 2 -30.85 -6.53 56.77
C LYS A 2 -30.57 -7.87 56.06
N THR A 3 -31.61 -8.71 55.86
CA THR A 3 -31.45 -10.03 55.20
C THR A 3 -31.29 -9.88 53.66
N VAL A 4 -32.03 -8.98 53.03
CA VAL A 4 -31.94 -8.69 51.58
C VAL A 4 -30.55 -8.12 51.26
N THR A 5 -30.07 -7.17 52.08
CA THR A 5 -28.71 -6.58 51.89
C THR A 5 -27.61 -7.65 51.97
N ARG A 6 -27.70 -8.63 52.89
CA ARG A 6 -26.72 -9.72 52.98
C ARG A 6 -26.75 -10.65 51.76
N TRP A 7 -27.90 -10.96 51.22
CA TRP A 7 -28.02 -11.74 49.99
C TRP A 7 -27.50 -10.99 48.77
N THR A 8 -27.79 -9.70 48.67
CA THR A 8 -27.27 -8.85 47.59
C THR A 8 -25.73 -8.81 47.62
N ILE A 9 -25.12 -8.62 48.80
CA ILE A 9 -23.66 -8.63 48.97
C ILE A 9 -23.06 -10.00 48.56
N ARG A 10 -23.69 -11.12 48.99
CA ARG A 10 -23.22 -12.46 48.60
C ARG A 10 -23.30 -12.70 47.11
N ILE A 11 -24.36 -12.26 46.45
CA ILE A 11 -24.51 -12.34 44.99
C ILE A 11 -23.43 -11.50 44.30
N VAL A 12 -23.19 -10.26 44.72
CA VAL A 12 -22.15 -9.40 44.19
C VAL A 12 -20.77 -10.03 44.35
N ILE A 13 -20.46 -10.57 45.54
CA ILE A 13 -19.17 -11.28 45.77
C ILE A 13 -19.06 -12.50 44.84
N ALA A 14 -20.12 -13.31 44.73
CA ALA A 14 -20.13 -14.47 43.85
C ALA A 14 -19.92 -14.09 42.36
N LEU A 15 -20.53 -12.99 41.91
CA LEU A 15 -20.33 -12.45 40.57
C LEU A 15 -18.89 -11.95 40.35
N ILE A 16 -18.32 -11.28 41.36
CA ILE A 16 -16.90 -10.83 41.28
C ILE A 16 -15.99 -12.05 41.20
N VAL A 17 -16.17 -13.04 42.06
CA VAL A 17 -15.36 -14.27 42.05
C VAL A 17 -15.49 -15.02 40.73
N LEU A 18 -16.70 -15.14 40.19
CA LEU A 18 -16.95 -15.76 38.88
C LEU A 18 -16.27 -14.96 37.75
N THR A 19 -16.35 -13.65 37.77
CA THR A 19 -15.70 -12.78 36.76
C THR A 19 -14.18 -12.92 36.81
N VAL A 20 -13.60 -12.95 38.01
CA VAL A 20 -12.16 -13.15 38.21
C VAL A 20 -11.75 -14.56 37.74
N ALA A 21 -12.51 -15.60 38.11
CA ALA A 21 -12.23 -16.97 37.67
C ALA A 21 -12.32 -17.13 36.16
N LEU A 22 -13.31 -16.51 35.51
CA LEU A 22 -13.46 -16.48 34.07
C LEU A 22 -12.30 -15.70 33.42
N GLY A 23 -11.85 -14.61 34.02
CA GLY A 23 -10.70 -13.84 33.55
C GLY A 23 -9.41 -14.67 33.60
N PHE A 24 -9.14 -15.36 34.69
CA PHE A 24 -8.00 -16.28 34.82
C PHE A 24 -8.09 -17.45 33.85
N TRP A 25 -9.24 -18.04 33.67
CA TRP A 25 -9.46 -19.12 32.72
C TRP A 25 -9.21 -18.62 31.25
N ALA A 26 -9.76 -17.47 30.89
CA ALA A 26 -9.55 -16.87 29.56
C ALA A 26 -8.08 -16.54 29.33
N HIS A 27 -7.39 -15.97 30.32
CA HIS A 27 -5.96 -15.67 30.23
C HIS A 27 -5.14 -16.94 30.00
N HIS A 28 -5.33 -17.95 30.88
CA HIS A 28 -4.64 -19.24 30.72
C HIS A 28 -4.95 -19.94 29.40
N PHE A 29 -6.20 -19.84 28.92
CA PHE A 29 -6.60 -20.38 27.62
C PHE A 29 -5.87 -19.68 26.46
N LEU A 30 -5.75 -18.35 26.50
CA LEU A 30 -5.02 -17.58 25.50
C LEU A 30 -3.51 -17.91 25.53
N GLU A 31 -2.90 -18.03 26.72
CA GLU A 31 -1.47 -18.37 26.84
C GLU A 31 -1.07 -19.67 26.13
N GLN A 32 -2.00 -20.63 25.98
CA GLN A 32 -1.71 -21.90 25.29
C GLN A 32 -1.43 -21.73 23.80
N SER A 33 -1.78 -20.59 23.20
CA SER A 33 -1.51 -20.29 21.79
C SER A 33 -0.31 -19.35 21.57
N LEU A 34 0.45 -19.03 22.63
CA LEU A 34 1.70 -18.29 22.52
C LEU A 34 2.80 -19.09 21.83
N ALA A 35 3.64 -18.40 21.07
CA ALA A 35 4.83 -18.96 20.47
C ALA A 35 5.81 -19.49 21.54
N VAL A 36 6.52 -20.58 21.24
CA VAL A 36 7.61 -21.10 22.06
C VAL A 36 8.88 -20.31 21.72
N LEU A 37 9.43 -19.61 22.72
CA LEU A 37 10.57 -18.71 22.50
C LEU A 37 11.91 -19.35 22.89
N ASP A 38 11.91 -20.29 23.84
CA ASP A 38 13.13 -20.90 24.42
C ASP A 38 13.08 -22.41 24.42
N GLY A 39 14.26 -23.03 24.52
CA GLY A 39 14.40 -24.45 24.65
C GLY A 39 14.70 -25.17 23.36
N SER A 40 14.24 -26.42 23.23
CA SER A 40 14.49 -27.24 22.06
C SER A 40 13.21 -27.91 21.58
N THR A 41 13.02 -27.92 20.26
CA THR A 41 11.85 -28.53 19.61
C THR A 41 12.29 -29.33 18.40
N HIS A 42 11.78 -30.54 18.24
CA HIS A 42 12.03 -31.33 17.03
C HIS A 42 11.33 -30.71 15.82
N LEU A 43 12.06 -30.59 14.71
CA LEU A 43 11.56 -30.16 13.42
C LEU A 43 12.07 -31.10 12.31
N SER A 44 11.17 -31.93 11.79
CA SER A 44 11.51 -32.88 10.75
C SER A 44 11.99 -32.20 9.47
N GLY A 45 12.89 -32.86 8.75
CA GLY A 45 13.36 -32.42 7.43
C GLY A 45 14.50 -31.38 7.49
N LEU A 46 15.00 -31.01 8.67
CA LEU A 46 16.23 -30.23 8.81
C LEU A 46 17.44 -31.09 8.45
N SER A 47 18.41 -30.51 7.73
CA SER A 47 19.70 -31.12 7.47
C SER A 47 20.65 -31.04 8.69
N SER A 48 20.45 -30.01 9.52
CA SER A 48 21.19 -29.80 10.77
C SER A 48 20.32 -28.94 11.71
N SER A 49 20.65 -28.92 13.00
CA SER A 49 19.95 -28.05 13.95
C SER A 49 20.03 -26.58 13.55
N VAL A 50 18.93 -25.87 13.77
CA VAL A 50 18.79 -24.43 13.51
C VAL A 50 18.54 -23.71 14.83
N THR A 51 19.19 -22.58 15.07
CA THR A 51 18.87 -21.70 16.19
C THR A 51 18.03 -20.51 15.72
N VAL A 52 17.02 -20.18 16.50
CA VAL A 52 16.20 -18.97 16.37
C VAL A 52 16.48 -18.12 17.59
N GLU A 53 17.25 -17.06 17.42
CA GLU A 53 17.65 -16.13 18.45
C GLU A 53 16.78 -14.87 18.32
N ARG A 54 16.05 -14.48 19.39
CA ARG A 54 15.20 -13.28 19.37
C ARG A 54 15.79 -12.20 20.27
N ASP A 55 15.77 -10.98 19.78
CA ASP A 55 16.17 -9.79 20.54
C ASP A 55 15.01 -9.21 21.38
N ASN A 56 15.26 -8.06 22.01
CA ASN A 56 14.26 -7.35 22.84
C ASN A 56 13.03 -6.84 22.09
N LEU A 57 13.07 -6.76 20.76
CA LEU A 57 11.92 -6.45 19.89
C LEU A 57 11.26 -7.72 19.32
N GLY A 58 11.80 -8.90 19.68
CA GLY A 58 11.35 -10.19 19.15
C GLY A 58 11.82 -10.48 17.73
N VAL A 59 12.75 -9.69 17.19
CA VAL A 59 13.26 -9.89 15.83
C VAL A 59 14.13 -11.15 15.81
N PRO A 60 13.80 -12.17 14.98
CA PRO A 60 14.56 -13.41 14.96
C PRO A 60 15.80 -13.29 14.09
N THR A 61 16.92 -13.80 14.62
CA THR A 61 18.07 -14.25 13.82
C THR A 61 17.98 -15.77 13.67
N ILE A 62 17.80 -16.25 12.46
CA ILE A 62 17.68 -17.68 12.14
C ILE A 62 19.05 -18.14 11.61
N ARG A 63 19.72 -19.03 12.35
CA ARG A 63 21.03 -19.59 11.99
C ARG A 63 20.94 -21.08 11.66
N GLY A 64 21.35 -21.44 10.46
CA GLY A 64 21.35 -22.81 9.97
C GLY A 64 22.52 -23.08 9.03
N LYS A 65 22.64 -24.31 8.52
CA LYS A 65 23.65 -24.67 7.54
C LYS A 65 23.22 -24.51 6.08
N SER A 66 21.92 -24.53 5.81
CA SER A 66 21.40 -24.44 4.45
C SER A 66 20.27 -23.45 4.34
N ARG A 67 20.06 -22.90 3.13
CA ARG A 67 18.91 -22.02 2.87
C ARG A 67 17.56 -22.72 3.04
N LEU A 68 17.51 -24.05 2.84
CA LEU A 68 16.31 -24.86 3.06
C LEU A 68 15.97 -24.98 4.56
N ASP A 69 17.00 -25.17 5.40
CA ASP A 69 16.81 -25.18 6.86
C ASP A 69 16.30 -23.83 7.36
N ILE A 70 16.82 -22.69 6.82
CA ILE A 70 16.34 -21.35 7.11
C ILE A 70 14.88 -21.18 6.69
N ALA A 71 14.51 -21.63 5.48
CA ALA A 71 13.13 -21.55 5.01
C ALA A 71 12.16 -22.31 5.92
N ARG A 72 12.54 -23.53 6.31
CA ARG A 72 11.75 -24.38 7.21
C ARG A 72 11.59 -23.74 8.59
N ALA A 73 12.67 -23.21 9.15
CA ALA A 73 12.62 -22.51 10.44
C ALA A 73 11.79 -21.22 10.37
N LEU A 74 11.92 -20.43 9.28
CA LEU A 74 11.09 -19.24 9.05
C LEU A 74 9.60 -19.60 9.00
N GLY A 75 9.24 -20.65 8.25
CA GLY A 75 7.85 -21.13 8.19
C GLY A 75 7.34 -21.52 9.57
N PHE A 76 8.16 -22.20 10.38
CA PHE A 76 7.83 -22.61 11.74
C PHE A 76 7.49 -21.40 12.62
N ILE A 77 8.35 -20.38 12.66
CA ILE A 77 8.12 -19.20 13.50
C ILE A 77 7.01 -18.29 12.94
N HIS A 78 6.87 -18.16 11.62
CA HIS A 78 5.75 -17.42 11.03
C HIS A 78 4.40 -18.01 11.46
N ALA A 79 4.30 -19.34 11.50
CA ALA A 79 3.08 -20.00 11.92
C ALA A 79 2.80 -19.79 13.41
N GLN A 80 3.82 -19.85 14.28
CA GLN A 80 3.64 -19.59 15.70
C GLN A 80 3.23 -18.15 15.99
N ASP A 81 3.81 -17.18 15.26
CA ASP A 81 3.59 -15.76 15.52
C ASP A 81 2.39 -15.18 14.76
N ARG A 82 2.06 -15.69 13.53
CA ARG A 82 1.23 -14.96 12.57
C ARG A 82 0.22 -15.81 11.79
N PHE A 83 -0.03 -17.09 12.15
CA PHE A 83 -0.78 -18.01 11.28
C PHE A 83 -2.16 -17.48 10.88
N PHE A 84 -2.91 -16.84 11.78
CA PHE A 84 -4.23 -16.31 11.42
C PHE A 84 -4.14 -15.19 10.36
N GLN A 85 -3.16 -14.29 10.49
CA GLN A 85 -2.90 -13.27 9.46
C GLN A 85 -2.53 -13.91 8.11
N MET A 86 -1.68 -14.94 8.12
CA MET A 86 -1.31 -15.69 6.91
C MET A 86 -2.55 -16.31 6.24
N ASP A 87 -3.42 -16.94 7.03
CA ASP A 87 -4.67 -17.57 6.56
C ASP A 87 -5.65 -16.53 5.98
N LEU A 88 -5.79 -15.35 6.62
CA LEU A 88 -6.59 -14.26 6.07
C LEU A 88 -6.04 -13.78 4.72
N THR A 89 -4.73 -13.64 4.60
CA THR A 89 -4.07 -13.12 3.40
C THR A 89 -4.25 -14.07 2.22
N ARG A 90 -4.00 -15.39 2.39
CA ARG A 90 -4.23 -16.38 1.31
C ARG A 90 -5.71 -16.48 0.93
N ARG A 91 -6.62 -16.43 1.91
CA ARG A 91 -8.06 -16.52 1.66
C ARG A 91 -8.62 -15.31 0.94
N ARG A 92 -8.06 -14.12 1.20
CA ARG A 92 -8.47 -12.89 0.50
C ARG A 92 -8.29 -13.01 -1.00
N SER A 93 -7.13 -13.43 -1.46
CA SER A 93 -6.84 -13.60 -2.89
C SER A 93 -7.52 -14.84 -3.48
N ALA A 94 -7.69 -15.91 -2.70
CA ALA A 94 -8.38 -17.13 -3.14
C ALA A 94 -9.92 -16.99 -3.18
N GLY A 95 -10.50 -15.92 -2.59
CA GLY A 95 -11.96 -15.78 -2.45
C GLY A 95 -12.55 -16.83 -1.49
N GLU A 96 -11.97 -16.99 -0.29
CA GLU A 96 -12.32 -18.02 0.70
C GLU A 96 -12.58 -17.43 2.10
N LEU A 97 -12.77 -16.10 2.21
CA LEU A 97 -13.06 -15.44 3.49
C LEU A 97 -14.44 -15.79 4.05
N SER A 98 -15.40 -16.12 3.20
CA SER A 98 -16.75 -16.54 3.62
C SER A 98 -16.75 -17.82 4.44
N GLU A 99 -15.75 -18.68 4.31
CA GLU A 99 -15.56 -19.85 5.15
C GLU A 99 -15.30 -19.49 6.61
N LEU A 100 -14.73 -18.30 6.87
CA LEU A 100 -14.48 -17.78 8.22
C LEU A 100 -15.60 -16.86 8.70
N PHE A 101 -16.08 -15.93 7.84
CA PHE A 101 -16.92 -14.80 8.23
C PHE A 101 -18.37 -14.87 7.72
N GLY A 102 -18.71 -15.95 7.02
CA GLY A 102 -20.07 -16.19 6.52
C GLY A 102 -20.49 -15.17 5.44
N LYS A 103 -21.79 -14.90 5.37
CA LYS A 103 -22.40 -14.06 4.31
C LYS A 103 -21.77 -12.68 4.11
N ARG A 104 -21.15 -12.10 5.15
CA ARG A 104 -20.55 -10.77 5.09
C ARG A 104 -19.38 -10.68 4.11
N ALA A 105 -18.67 -11.79 3.88
CA ALA A 105 -17.50 -11.83 3.00
C ALA A 105 -17.82 -12.28 1.56
N VAL A 106 -19.06 -12.69 1.26
CA VAL A 106 -19.43 -13.26 -0.06
C VAL A 106 -19.16 -12.29 -1.22
N ALA A 107 -19.39 -10.99 -1.04
CA ALA A 107 -19.14 -10.01 -2.09
C ALA A 107 -17.63 -9.88 -2.40
N VAL A 108 -16.79 -9.89 -1.36
CA VAL A 108 -15.33 -9.86 -1.50
C VAL A 108 -14.82 -11.13 -2.16
N ASP A 109 -15.33 -12.30 -1.73
CA ASP A 109 -14.96 -13.58 -2.33
C ASP A 109 -15.37 -13.69 -3.79
N LYS A 110 -16.55 -13.19 -4.18
CA LYS A 110 -16.97 -13.14 -5.58
C LYS A 110 -16.00 -12.29 -6.44
N ALA A 111 -15.56 -11.13 -5.93
CA ALA A 111 -14.59 -10.30 -6.63
C ALA A 111 -13.25 -11.02 -6.81
N ALA A 112 -12.73 -11.65 -5.75
CA ALA A 112 -11.47 -12.40 -5.81
C ALA A 112 -11.55 -13.65 -6.70
N ARG A 113 -12.66 -14.40 -6.64
CA ARG A 113 -12.87 -15.63 -7.44
C ARG A 113 -12.83 -15.39 -8.95
N ARG A 114 -13.19 -14.20 -9.42
CA ARG A 114 -13.08 -13.83 -10.84
C ARG A 114 -11.66 -13.98 -11.38
N ASN A 115 -10.66 -13.73 -10.53
CA ASN A 115 -9.25 -13.73 -10.91
C ASN A 115 -8.61 -15.13 -10.89
N GLU A 116 -9.28 -16.15 -10.37
CA GLU A 116 -8.83 -17.54 -10.33
C GLU A 116 -7.43 -17.76 -9.75
N PHE A 117 -6.99 -16.92 -8.81
CA PHE A 117 -5.62 -16.97 -8.27
C PHE A 117 -5.22 -18.31 -7.67
N ARG A 118 -6.16 -19.12 -7.16
CA ARG A 118 -5.82 -20.46 -6.66
C ARG A 118 -5.44 -21.42 -7.79
N VAL A 119 -6.05 -21.29 -8.95
CA VAL A 119 -5.67 -22.08 -10.15
C VAL A 119 -4.33 -21.56 -10.67
N LEU A 120 -4.18 -20.24 -10.75
CA LEU A 120 -2.95 -19.60 -11.17
C LEU A 120 -1.77 -20.00 -10.26
N ALA A 121 -1.94 -20.00 -8.95
CA ALA A 121 -0.91 -20.35 -7.98
C ALA A 121 -0.35 -21.77 -8.17
N LYS A 122 -1.21 -22.73 -8.50
CA LYS A 122 -0.78 -24.09 -8.85
C LYS A 122 0.06 -24.09 -10.12
N ASN A 123 -0.35 -23.33 -11.13
CA ASN A 123 0.38 -23.24 -12.41
C ASN A 123 1.76 -22.57 -12.21
N VAL A 124 1.86 -21.58 -11.34
CA VAL A 124 3.13 -20.93 -10.96
C VAL A 124 4.10 -21.97 -10.38
N LEU A 125 3.67 -22.79 -9.42
CA LEU A 125 4.51 -23.82 -8.82
C LEU A 125 4.95 -24.88 -9.82
N LEU A 126 4.11 -25.26 -10.79
CA LEU A 126 4.49 -26.21 -11.84
C LEU A 126 5.61 -25.66 -12.73
N ARG A 127 5.69 -24.34 -12.90
CA ARG A 127 6.71 -23.67 -13.72
C ARG A 127 7.94 -23.26 -12.92
N ALA A 128 7.87 -23.20 -11.59
CA ALA A 128 8.97 -22.81 -10.72
C ALA A 128 10.19 -23.73 -10.92
N SER A 129 11.38 -23.19 -10.80
CA SER A 129 12.62 -23.96 -10.81
C SER A 129 12.67 -24.95 -9.62
N LYS A 130 13.57 -25.92 -9.70
CA LYS A 130 13.74 -26.89 -8.59
C LYS A 130 14.13 -26.16 -7.29
N GLU A 131 15.06 -25.20 -7.35
CA GLU A 131 15.51 -24.42 -6.20
C GLU A 131 14.35 -23.64 -5.57
N GLU A 132 13.55 -22.96 -6.35
CA GLU A 132 12.39 -22.22 -5.87
C GLU A 132 11.36 -23.14 -5.21
N ARG A 133 11.04 -24.29 -5.83
CA ARG A 133 10.12 -25.28 -5.23
C ARG A 133 10.63 -25.85 -3.93
N ASP A 134 11.90 -26.26 -3.86
CA ASP A 134 12.51 -26.82 -2.66
C ASP A 134 12.40 -25.81 -1.48
N VAL A 135 12.64 -24.51 -1.72
CA VAL A 135 12.53 -23.46 -0.70
C VAL A 135 11.08 -23.28 -0.24
N VAL A 136 10.12 -23.25 -1.17
CA VAL A 136 8.69 -23.08 -0.86
C VAL A 136 8.14 -24.31 -0.13
N GLU A 137 8.56 -25.52 -0.51
CA GLU A 137 8.16 -26.78 0.16
C GLU A 137 8.74 -26.84 1.57
N ALA A 138 10.02 -26.54 1.74
CA ALA A 138 10.64 -26.49 3.06
C ALA A 138 9.95 -25.48 4.00
N TYR A 139 9.62 -24.29 3.48
CA TYR A 139 8.83 -23.30 4.21
C TYR A 139 7.45 -23.81 4.58
N THR A 140 6.73 -24.42 3.64
CA THR A 140 5.40 -25.01 3.85
C THR A 140 5.38 -26.06 4.94
N GLU A 141 6.37 -26.97 4.94
CA GLU A 141 6.55 -27.97 5.98
C GLU A 141 6.80 -27.31 7.34
N GLY A 142 7.64 -26.27 7.36
CA GLY A 142 7.90 -25.48 8.56
C GLY A 142 6.64 -24.83 9.10
N VAL A 143 5.81 -24.20 8.25
CA VAL A 143 4.52 -23.59 8.65
C VAL A 143 3.60 -24.60 9.33
N ASN A 144 3.44 -25.77 8.72
CA ASN A 144 2.58 -26.81 9.29
C ASN A 144 3.12 -27.36 10.61
N ALA A 145 4.42 -27.55 10.71
CA ALA A 145 5.07 -27.98 11.95
C ALA A 145 4.95 -26.92 13.05
N GLY A 146 5.15 -25.64 12.71
CA GLY A 146 5.00 -24.53 13.65
C GLY A 146 3.58 -24.39 14.18
N LEU A 147 2.58 -24.52 13.32
CA LEU A 147 1.17 -24.54 13.71
C LEU A 147 0.85 -25.73 14.65
N ALA A 148 1.36 -26.91 14.32
CA ALA A 148 1.15 -28.15 15.10
C ALA A 148 1.88 -28.13 16.45
N SER A 149 2.96 -27.34 16.60
CA SER A 149 3.75 -27.22 17.83
C SER A 149 3.09 -26.36 18.91
N LEU A 150 2.09 -25.54 18.57
CA LEU A 150 1.33 -24.76 19.53
C LEU A 150 0.51 -25.67 20.44
N LYS A 151 0.47 -25.39 21.73
CA LYS A 151 -0.32 -26.18 22.71
C LYS A 151 -1.81 -26.08 22.43
N SER A 152 -2.28 -24.98 21.87
CA SER A 152 -3.62 -24.83 21.32
C SER A 152 -3.55 -24.07 19.99
N LYS A 153 -4.60 -24.19 19.18
CA LYS A 153 -4.74 -23.41 17.95
C LYS A 153 -4.75 -21.92 18.26
N PRO A 154 -4.32 -21.05 17.31
CA PRO A 154 -4.38 -19.60 17.49
C PRO A 154 -5.77 -19.16 17.98
N PHE A 155 -5.80 -18.22 18.90
CA PHE A 155 -7.01 -17.86 19.66
C PHE A 155 -8.17 -17.39 18.77
N GLU A 156 -7.87 -16.83 17.62
CA GLU A 156 -8.85 -16.37 16.64
C GLU A 156 -9.73 -17.52 16.13
N TYR A 157 -9.13 -18.67 15.89
CA TYR A 157 -9.90 -19.87 15.48
C TYR A 157 -10.82 -20.38 16.58
N SER A 158 -10.44 -20.17 17.83
CA SER A 158 -11.29 -20.53 18.97
C SER A 158 -12.47 -19.58 19.06
N LEU A 159 -12.28 -18.27 18.86
CA LEU A 159 -13.36 -17.28 18.76
C LEU A 159 -14.28 -17.58 17.58
N LEU A 160 -13.72 -17.94 16.44
CA LEU A 160 -14.48 -18.32 15.25
C LEU A 160 -15.12 -19.72 15.35
N ARG A 161 -14.74 -20.54 16.33
CA ARG A 161 -15.16 -21.95 16.48
C ARG A 161 -14.81 -22.78 15.22
N LEU A 162 -13.59 -22.56 14.69
CA LEU A 162 -13.06 -23.24 13.52
C LEU A 162 -11.75 -23.95 13.85
N THR A 163 -11.29 -24.79 12.95
CA THR A 163 -9.95 -25.39 12.95
C THR A 163 -9.15 -24.79 11.82
N PRO A 164 -7.89 -24.37 12.05
CA PRO A 164 -7.04 -23.88 10.97
C PRO A 164 -6.82 -24.97 9.92
N ALA A 165 -6.92 -24.60 8.65
CA ALA A 165 -6.58 -25.47 7.55
C ALA A 165 -5.06 -25.51 7.34
N PRO A 166 -4.45 -26.66 6.99
CA PRO A 166 -3.04 -26.75 6.70
C PRO A 166 -2.59 -25.76 5.62
N TRP A 167 -1.35 -25.32 5.71
CA TRP A 167 -0.69 -24.49 4.70
C TRP A 167 -0.28 -25.38 3.52
N LYS A 168 -0.44 -24.88 2.29
CA LYS A 168 -0.03 -25.53 1.05
C LYS A 168 1.00 -24.66 0.35
N ALA A 169 1.82 -25.26 -0.49
CA ALA A 169 2.85 -24.53 -1.24
C ALA A 169 2.27 -23.39 -2.10
N GLU A 170 1.13 -23.61 -2.76
CA GLU A 170 0.43 -22.59 -3.52
C GLU A 170 -0.05 -21.39 -2.67
N ASP A 171 -0.19 -21.55 -1.36
CA ASP A 171 -0.62 -20.44 -0.49
C ASP A 171 0.45 -19.34 -0.40
N CYS A 172 1.73 -19.65 -0.62
CA CYS A 172 2.79 -18.65 -0.73
C CYS A 172 2.57 -17.71 -1.94
N VAL A 173 2.11 -18.26 -3.06
CA VAL A 173 1.75 -17.46 -4.24
C VAL A 173 0.49 -16.63 -3.97
N LEU A 174 -0.49 -17.18 -3.25
CA LEU A 174 -1.70 -16.45 -2.88
C LEU A 174 -1.42 -15.26 -1.96
N VAL A 175 -0.40 -15.34 -1.10
CA VAL A 175 0.07 -14.19 -0.32
C VAL A 175 0.60 -13.08 -1.24
N ALA A 176 1.41 -13.42 -2.25
CA ALA A 176 1.86 -12.47 -3.26
C ALA A 176 0.70 -11.90 -4.09
N ALA A 177 -0.29 -12.73 -4.47
CA ALA A 177 -1.50 -12.28 -5.16
C ALA A 177 -2.35 -11.34 -4.30
N SER A 178 -2.39 -11.54 -2.98
CA SER A 178 -3.07 -10.60 -2.06
C SER A 178 -2.37 -9.24 -2.02
N MET A 179 -1.03 -9.21 -2.11
CA MET A 179 -0.29 -7.95 -2.26
C MET A 179 -0.54 -7.32 -3.61
N LEU A 180 -0.62 -8.10 -4.68
CA LEU A 180 -0.97 -7.60 -6.02
C LEU A 180 -2.31 -6.84 -6.00
N ILE A 181 -3.37 -7.44 -5.45
CA ILE A 181 -4.70 -6.80 -5.30
C ILE A 181 -4.63 -5.55 -4.39
N THR A 182 -3.68 -5.50 -3.45
CA THR A 182 -3.52 -4.32 -2.59
C THR A 182 -2.85 -3.16 -3.31
N LEU A 183 -1.91 -3.45 -4.21
CA LEU A 183 -1.05 -2.46 -4.86
C LEU A 183 -1.53 -2.07 -6.26
N GLN A 184 -2.34 -2.91 -6.90
CA GLN A 184 -2.88 -2.70 -8.24
C GLN A 184 -4.40 -2.81 -8.23
N ASP A 185 -5.04 -2.18 -9.21
CA ASP A 185 -6.49 -2.21 -9.36
C ASP A 185 -6.93 -3.38 -10.25
N ASP A 186 -7.48 -4.43 -9.62
CA ASP A 186 -8.00 -5.62 -10.30
C ASP A 186 -9.32 -5.39 -11.08
N GLN A 187 -9.76 -4.15 -11.13
CA GLN A 187 -10.91 -3.71 -11.93
C GLN A 187 -10.54 -2.67 -12.98
N ASN A 188 -9.29 -2.21 -13.00
CA ASN A 188 -8.78 -1.18 -13.91
C ASN A 188 -9.65 0.08 -13.95
N ARG A 189 -10.07 0.58 -12.77
CA ARG A 189 -10.95 1.74 -12.61
C ARG A 189 -10.33 3.04 -13.10
N TYR A 190 -9.00 3.13 -13.07
CA TYR A 190 -8.29 4.31 -13.59
C TYR A 190 -8.51 4.47 -15.08
N GLU A 191 -8.26 3.43 -15.90
CA GLU A 191 -8.53 3.45 -17.34
C GLU A 191 -10.02 3.71 -17.63
N GLN A 192 -10.92 3.01 -16.92
CA GLN A 192 -12.37 3.23 -17.07
C GLN A 192 -12.77 4.67 -16.73
N SER A 193 -12.09 5.30 -15.78
CA SER A 193 -12.32 6.72 -15.45
C SER A 193 -11.80 7.66 -16.54
N LEU A 194 -10.65 7.35 -17.15
CA LEU A 194 -10.14 8.10 -18.31
C LEU A 194 -11.08 7.99 -19.52
N VAL A 195 -11.59 6.78 -19.79
CA VAL A 195 -12.58 6.53 -20.86
C VAL A 195 -13.86 7.31 -20.58
N THR A 196 -14.36 7.27 -19.35
CA THR A 196 -15.58 8.00 -18.95
C THR A 196 -15.40 9.52 -19.12
N LEU A 197 -14.24 10.07 -18.74
CA LEU A 197 -13.92 11.47 -18.95
C LEU A 197 -13.89 11.81 -20.46
N HIS A 198 -13.26 10.94 -21.26
CA HIS A 198 -13.22 11.07 -22.71
C HIS A 198 -14.61 11.03 -23.35
N ASP A 199 -15.46 10.08 -22.97
CA ASP A 199 -16.80 9.90 -23.53
C ASP A 199 -17.75 11.05 -23.12
N THR A 200 -17.55 11.60 -21.91
CA THR A 200 -18.36 12.70 -21.38
C THR A 200 -18.00 14.05 -22.02
N TYR A 201 -16.70 14.36 -22.16
CA TYR A 201 -16.22 15.69 -22.52
C TYR A 201 -15.34 15.73 -23.78
N GLY A 202 -15.11 14.57 -24.40
CA GLY A 202 -14.29 14.45 -25.58
C GLY A 202 -12.78 14.51 -25.31
N ARG A 203 -12.00 14.14 -26.30
CA ARG A 203 -10.52 14.01 -26.20
C ARG A 203 -9.82 15.30 -25.77
N LYS A 204 -10.40 16.47 -26.06
CA LYS A 204 -9.79 17.77 -25.71
C LYS A 204 -9.76 18.06 -24.21
N SER A 205 -10.54 17.32 -23.40
CA SER A 205 -10.56 17.47 -21.93
C SER A 205 -9.37 16.79 -21.25
N LEU A 206 -8.87 15.69 -21.82
CA LEU A 206 -7.84 14.83 -21.22
C LEU A 206 -6.52 15.56 -20.93
N PRO A 207 -5.95 16.37 -21.83
CA PRO A 207 -4.66 17.03 -21.55
C PRO A 207 -4.68 17.90 -20.31
N PHE A 208 -5.81 18.47 -19.94
CA PHE A 208 -5.94 19.34 -18.77
C PHE A 208 -6.32 18.59 -17.50
N PHE A 209 -7.34 17.70 -17.55
CA PHE A 209 -7.84 17.00 -16.36
C PHE A 209 -7.11 15.71 -16.06
N ALA A 210 -6.46 15.10 -17.03
CA ALA A 210 -5.70 13.86 -16.90
C ALA A 210 -4.31 13.98 -17.55
N SER A 211 -3.59 15.04 -17.18
CA SER A 211 -2.26 15.34 -17.70
C SER A 211 -1.25 14.29 -17.24
N LEU A 212 -0.56 13.67 -18.20
CA LEU A 212 0.48 12.67 -17.92
C LEU A 212 1.80 13.31 -17.46
N ILE A 213 2.11 14.50 -17.95
CA ILE A 213 3.30 15.27 -17.60
C ILE A 213 2.87 16.69 -17.25
N THR A 214 3.37 17.21 -16.14
CA THR A 214 3.04 18.55 -15.63
C THR A 214 4.31 19.39 -15.41
N PRO A 215 4.20 20.71 -15.25
CA PRO A 215 5.35 21.55 -14.88
C PRO A 215 5.94 21.21 -13.50
N ASP A 216 5.12 20.65 -12.60
CA ASP A 216 5.50 20.34 -11.21
C ASP A 216 6.15 18.96 -11.06
N ASP A 217 6.30 18.19 -12.15
CA ASP A 217 6.83 16.82 -12.11
C ASP A 217 8.25 16.75 -11.52
N ALA A 218 8.52 15.66 -10.84
CA ALA A 218 9.81 15.37 -10.21
C ALA A 218 10.37 14.02 -10.69
N ALA A 219 10.49 13.87 -12.02
CA ALA A 219 11.06 12.68 -12.64
C ALA A 219 12.58 12.60 -12.43
N LEU A 220 13.17 11.39 -12.43
CA LEU A 220 14.61 11.18 -12.29
C LEU A 220 15.41 11.79 -13.44
N ASP A 221 14.85 11.79 -14.65
CA ASP A 221 15.45 12.40 -15.85
C ASP A 221 15.20 13.91 -15.95
N GLY A 222 14.51 14.52 -14.98
CA GLY A 222 14.19 15.94 -14.96
C GLY A 222 13.14 16.36 -15.99
N SER A 223 12.48 15.42 -16.67
CA SER A 223 11.49 15.73 -17.71
C SER A 223 10.23 16.34 -17.10
N THR A 224 9.79 17.46 -17.70
CA THR A 224 8.53 18.16 -17.38
C THR A 224 7.88 18.59 -18.71
N ALA A 225 6.64 19.05 -18.66
CA ALA A 225 5.96 19.66 -19.80
C ALA A 225 5.22 20.93 -19.40
N PRO A 226 5.04 21.89 -20.31
CA PRO A 226 4.15 23.02 -20.07
C PRO A 226 2.74 22.53 -19.71
N GLY A 227 2.07 23.23 -18.81
CA GLY A 227 0.70 22.92 -18.44
C GLY A 227 -0.25 23.03 -19.65
N ALA A 228 -1.16 22.09 -19.75
CA ALA A 228 -2.18 22.13 -20.78
C ALA A 228 -3.13 23.33 -20.58
N PRO A 229 -3.63 23.94 -21.65
CA PRO A 229 -4.58 25.05 -21.56
C PRO A 229 -5.92 24.55 -20.98
N ILE A 230 -6.60 25.42 -20.24
CA ILE A 230 -7.97 25.15 -19.76
C ILE A 230 -8.88 24.89 -20.96
N PRO A 231 -9.68 23.81 -20.97
CA PRO A 231 -10.66 23.54 -22.02
C PRO A 231 -11.65 24.71 -22.14
N GLY A 232 -11.96 25.12 -23.39
CA GLY A 232 -12.90 26.19 -23.64
C GLY A 232 -14.37 25.81 -23.34
N PRO A 233 -15.28 26.80 -23.34
CA PRO A 233 -16.69 26.55 -23.04
C PRO A 233 -17.41 25.69 -24.11
N ASP A 234 -16.79 25.52 -25.27
CA ASP A 234 -17.22 24.56 -26.32
C ASP A 234 -16.93 23.10 -25.97
N VAL A 235 -16.00 22.85 -25.04
CA VAL A 235 -15.65 21.51 -24.56
C VAL A 235 -16.37 21.20 -23.23
N ILE A 236 -16.27 22.13 -22.28
CA ILE A 236 -16.92 21.96 -20.95
C ILE A 236 -17.50 23.32 -20.54
N ASN A 237 -18.80 23.34 -20.31
CA ASN A 237 -19.47 24.48 -19.70
C ASN A 237 -20.48 23.96 -18.63
N ILE A 238 -20.15 24.22 -17.38
CA ILE A 238 -21.01 23.82 -16.25
C ILE A 238 -21.83 24.96 -15.70
N ARG A 239 -21.77 26.16 -16.32
CA ARG A 239 -22.46 27.34 -15.83
C ARG A 239 -23.96 27.16 -15.83
N ASP A 240 -24.50 26.43 -16.81
CA ASP A 240 -25.92 26.15 -16.96
C ASP A 240 -26.32 24.78 -16.37
N ALA A 241 -25.39 24.06 -15.75
CA ALA A 241 -25.66 22.75 -15.16
C ALA A 241 -26.46 22.90 -13.84
N LYS A 242 -27.29 21.90 -13.55
CA LYS A 242 -28.00 21.85 -12.28
C LYS A 242 -27.01 21.78 -11.10
N PRO A 243 -27.28 22.49 -10.00
CA PRO A 243 -26.45 22.38 -8.79
C PRO A 243 -26.38 20.94 -8.30
N VAL A 244 -25.18 20.49 -7.96
CA VAL A 244 -24.88 19.15 -7.43
C VAL A 244 -24.62 19.23 -5.94
N ALA A 245 -25.17 18.30 -5.17
CA ALA A 245 -24.89 18.20 -3.75
C ALA A 245 -23.43 17.80 -3.52
N LEU A 246 -22.68 18.58 -2.73
CA LEU A 246 -21.26 18.34 -2.46
C LEU A 246 -20.98 17.05 -1.66
N ASN A 247 -22.00 16.47 -1.03
CA ASN A 247 -21.86 15.34 -0.11
C ASN A 247 -21.56 13.99 -0.79
N SER A 248 -21.69 13.89 -2.10
CA SER A 248 -21.60 12.60 -2.81
C SER A 248 -20.23 12.25 -3.35
N LEU A 249 -19.31 13.22 -3.43
CA LEU A 249 -17.98 13.04 -4.02
C LEU A 249 -16.83 13.40 -3.07
N ILE A 250 -17.11 13.60 -1.78
CA ILE A 250 -16.08 13.80 -0.79
C ILE A 250 -15.31 12.48 -0.67
N ASP A 251 -14.19 12.43 -1.35
CA ASP A 251 -13.12 11.52 -0.98
C ASP A 251 -12.66 11.97 0.42
N ASP A 252 -12.78 11.08 1.39
CA ASP A 252 -12.48 11.30 2.80
C ASP A 252 -10.98 11.52 3.09
N GLY A 253 -10.17 11.71 2.03
CA GLY A 253 -8.72 11.79 2.14
C GLY A 253 -8.09 10.41 2.29
N SER A 254 -8.76 9.33 1.84
CA SER A 254 -8.16 8.00 1.84
C SER A 254 -6.84 8.04 1.07
N LEU A 255 -5.77 7.71 1.78
CA LEU A 255 -4.43 7.65 1.20
C LEU A 255 -4.30 6.37 0.36
N MET A 256 -3.77 6.50 -0.84
CA MET A 256 -3.52 5.36 -1.72
C MET A 256 -2.26 4.62 -1.28
N PRO A 257 -2.21 3.29 -1.47
CA PRO A 257 -0.97 2.54 -1.32
C PRO A 257 0.17 3.22 -2.06
N GLY A 258 1.21 3.54 -1.33
CA GLY A 258 2.36 4.27 -1.84
C GLY A 258 3.62 3.88 -1.11
N SER A 259 4.69 4.64 -1.29
CA SER A 259 5.95 4.41 -0.60
C SER A 259 6.90 5.56 -0.88
N ASN A 260 7.95 5.72 -0.07
CA ASN A 260 9.15 6.44 -0.46
C ASN A 260 10.31 5.43 -0.59
N SER A 261 11.18 5.68 -1.53
CA SER A 261 12.52 5.10 -1.53
C SER A 261 13.51 6.16 -2.01
N MET A 262 14.68 6.17 -1.42
CA MET A 262 15.75 7.08 -1.77
C MET A 262 17.10 6.38 -1.64
N ALA A 263 18.04 6.76 -2.50
CA ALA A 263 19.38 6.20 -2.48
C ALA A 263 20.43 7.31 -2.63
N ILE A 264 21.54 7.16 -1.91
CA ILE A 264 22.71 8.04 -1.95
C ILE A 264 23.92 7.23 -2.43
N SER A 265 24.66 7.79 -3.40
CA SER A 265 25.90 7.14 -3.87
C SER A 265 26.98 7.14 -2.80
N GLY A 266 27.87 6.14 -2.86
CA GLY A 266 28.97 6.00 -1.92
C GLY A 266 29.93 7.20 -1.89
N ALA A 267 29.90 8.07 -2.91
CA ALA A 267 30.69 9.29 -2.93
C ALA A 267 30.34 10.27 -1.79
N HIS A 268 29.14 10.18 -1.26
CA HIS A 268 28.62 11.10 -0.23
C HIS A 268 28.44 10.46 1.15
N THR A 269 28.57 9.16 1.27
CA THR A 269 28.43 8.44 2.56
C THR A 269 29.73 8.45 3.38
N THR A 270 29.63 8.18 4.67
CA THR A 270 30.79 8.02 5.56
C THR A 270 31.63 6.80 5.26
N THR A 271 30.99 5.75 4.72
CA THR A 271 31.61 4.43 4.55
C THR A 271 32.17 4.21 3.14
N GLY A 272 31.76 5.02 2.16
CA GLY A 272 32.04 4.80 0.74
C GLY A 272 31.11 3.77 0.07
N ALA A 273 30.38 2.97 0.83
CA ALA A 273 29.29 2.14 0.30
C ALA A 273 28.05 3.00 0.03
N ALA A 274 27.28 2.68 -0.99
CA ALA A 274 26.01 3.39 -1.24
C ALA A 274 24.99 3.12 -0.11
N MET A 275 23.94 3.90 -0.06
CA MET A 275 22.89 3.79 0.96
C MET A 275 21.52 3.80 0.31
N VAL A 276 20.59 2.98 0.82
CA VAL A 276 19.17 3.05 0.47
C VAL A 276 18.33 3.26 1.72
N ALA A 277 17.30 4.09 1.60
CA ALA A 277 16.21 4.18 2.58
C ALA A 277 14.89 3.87 1.89
N ASN A 278 14.01 3.20 2.61
CA ASN A 278 12.67 2.84 2.14
C ASN A 278 11.66 2.96 3.27
N ASP A 279 10.47 3.45 2.95
CA ASP A 279 9.29 3.38 3.79
C ASP A 279 8.05 3.11 2.94
N MET A 280 7.48 1.93 3.12
CA MET A 280 6.31 1.48 2.36
C MET A 280 5.02 1.96 3.04
N HIS A 281 4.23 2.79 2.32
CA HIS A 281 2.99 3.37 2.83
C HIS A 281 1.82 2.44 2.53
N LEU A 282 1.37 1.77 3.56
CA LEU A 282 0.27 0.81 3.50
C LEU A 282 -0.69 1.05 4.67
N GLU A 283 -1.77 0.28 4.69
CA GLU A 283 -2.64 0.22 5.86
C GLU A 283 -1.86 -0.19 7.12
N ILE A 284 -1.94 0.64 8.14
CA ILE A 284 -1.39 0.34 9.46
C ILE A 284 -2.39 -0.56 10.18
N SER A 285 -2.03 -1.80 10.33
CA SER A 285 -2.85 -2.84 10.96
C SER A 285 -2.16 -3.47 12.15
N VAL A 286 -2.93 -4.11 13.01
CA VAL A 286 -2.42 -4.94 14.08
C VAL A 286 -3.01 -6.35 13.94
N PRO A 287 -2.17 -7.38 13.79
CA PRO A 287 -0.71 -7.32 13.65
C PRO A 287 -0.27 -6.53 12.41
N GLY A 288 0.95 -5.99 12.45
CA GLY A 288 1.57 -5.27 11.34
C GLY A 288 1.72 -6.15 10.10
N ARG A 289 1.86 -5.54 8.93
CA ARG A 289 1.98 -6.28 7.66
C ARG A 289 3.29 -7.06 7.57
N TRP A 290 4.38 -6.43 7.98
CA TRP A 290 5.73 -6.96 7.84
C TRP A 290 6.15 -7.81 9.04
N TYR A 291 7.10 -8.72 8.79
CA TYR A 291 7.78 -9.51 9.80
C TYR A 291 9.27 -9.36 9.56
N ARG A 292 10.03 -8.76 10.49
CA ARG A 292 11.49 -8.62 10.39
C ARG A 292 12.17 -9.95 10.63
N ALA A 293 13.26 -10.21 9.91
CA ALA A 293 14.09 -11.36 10.15
C ALA A 293 15.52 -11.12 9.67
N CYS A 294 16.47 -11.83 10.30
CA CYS A 294 17.84 -11.96 9.85
C CYS A 294 18.13 -13.45 9.61
N PHE A 295 18.57 -13.78 8.40
CA PHE A 295 18.94 -15.13 7.99
C PHE A 295 20.46 -15.24 7.96
N ILE A 296 21.01 -16.32 8.54
CA ILE A 296 22.45 -16.61 8.52
C ILE A 296 22.64 -18.09 8.19
N TRP A 297 23.30 -18.35 7.05
CA TRP A 297 23.70 -19.70 6.63
C TRP A 297 25.00 -19.62 5.86
N ASP A 298 25.89 -20.56 6.09
CA ASP A 298 27.26 -20.51 5.58
C ASP A 298 27.89 -19.12 5.82
N ASN A 299 28.27 -18.42 4.77
CA ASN A 299 28.82 -17.06 4.82
C ASN A 299 27.78 -15.98 4.46
N ASN A 300 26.50 -16.35 4.29
CA ASN A 300 25.47 -15.42 3.90
C ASN A 300 24.78 -14.84 5.13
N ARG A 301 24.53 -13.53 5.11
CA ARG A 301 23.63 -12.82 6.03
C ARG A 301 22.66 -11.97 5.23
N VAL A 302 21.37 -12.17 5.42
CA VAL A 302 20.33 -11.34 4.78
C VAL A 302 19.39 -10.86 5.87
N THR A 303 19.22 -9.56 5.94
CA THR A 303 18.36 -8.90 6.96
C THR A 303 17.37 -7.97 6.31
N GLY A 304 16.13 -7.99 6.78
CA GLY A 304 15.07 -7.11 6.28
C GLY A 304 13.68 -7.54 6.70
N VAL A 305 12.70 -7.26 5.86
CA VAL A 305 11.30 -7.62 6.08
C VAL A 305 10.87 -8.78 5.19
N THR A 306 10.06 -9.66 5.78
CA THR A 306 9.33 -10.72 5.09
C THR A 306 7.84 -10.42 5.10
N LEU A 307 7.08 -11.07 4.22
CA LEU A 307 5.63 -11.23 4.37
C LEU A 307 5.36 -12.57 5.04
N ALA A 308 4.68 -12.57 6.18
CA ALA A 308 4.26 -13.81 6.80
C ALA A 308 3.39 -14.61 5.81
N GLY A 309 3.88 -15.79 5.43
CA GLY A 309 3.31 -16.61 4.37
C GLY A 309 4.21 -16.78 3.13
N THR A 310 5.39 -16.12 3.08
CA THR A 310 6.40 -16.30 2.02
C THR A 310 7.79 -16.53 2.58
N PRO A 311 8.66 -17.29 1.88
CA PRO A 311 10.01 -17.62 2.35
C PRO A 311 11.07 -16.56 2.03
N LEU A 312 10.71 -15.31 1.68
CA LEU A 312 11.57 -14.29 1.09
C LEU A 312 11.82 -13.12 2.04
N ILE A 313 13.03 -12.54 1.99
CA ILE A 313 13.23 -11.13 2.38
C ILE A 313 12.74 -10.27 1.20
N ILE A 314 11.73 -9.45 1.45
CA ILE A 314 11.13 -8.58 0.44
C ILE A 314 12.01 -7.35 0.21
N ALA A 315 12.36 -6.62 1.26
CA ALA A 315 13.24 -5.46 1.21
C ALA A 315 14.25 -5.53 2.34
N GLY A 316 15.49 -5.09 2.11
CA GLY A 316 16.53 -5.16 3.11
C GLY A 316 17.94 -5.12 2.52
N SER A 317 18.89 -5.84 3.13
CA SER A 317 20.29 -5.93 2.73
C SER A 317 20.85 -7.35 2.90
N ASN A 318 21.78 -7.74 2.00
CA ASN A 318 22.52 -9.01 2.08
C ASN A 318 24.01 -8.81 2.40
N GLY A 319 24.44 -7.60 2.77
CA GLY A 319 25.83 -7.25 3.02
C GLY A 319 26.59 -6.75 1.79
N HIS A 320 26.09 -7.00 0.59
CA HIS A 320 26.67 -6.54 -0.68
C HIS A 320 25.77 -5.57 -1.42
N VAL A 321 24.47 -5.84 -1.42
CA VAL A 321 23.44 -4.97 -1.97
C VAL A 321 22.33 -4.74 -0.95
N ALA A 322 21.75 -3.56 -0.99
CA ALA A 322 20.54 -3.21 -0.26
C ALA A 322 19.47 -2.74 -1.25
N TRP A 323 18.21 -3.07 -1.00
CA TRP A 323 17.11 -2.76 -1.92
C TRP A 323 15.84 -2.38 -1.18
N GLY A 324 15.07 -1.48 -1.82
CA GLY A 324 13.77 -1.03 -1.33
C GLY A 324 12.79 -0.81 -2.47
N PHE A 325 11.51 -0.92 -2.20
CA PHE A 325 10.44 -0.86 -3.18
C PHE A 325 9.49 0.32 -2.99
N THR A 326 8.98 0.86 -4.11
CA THR A 326 7.81 1.72 -4.11
C THR A 326 6.80 1.25 -5.14
N ASN A 327 5.48 1.41 -4.88
CA ASN A 327 4.49 1.12 -5.91
C ASN A 327 4.79 1.94 -7.16
N SER A 328 4.90 1.25 -8.31
CA SER A 328 5.41 1.87 -9.54
C SER A 328 4.35 2.66 -10.30
N CYS A 329 3.06 2.36 -10.11
CA CYS A 329 1.96 2.86 -10.93
C CYS A 329 2.17 2.64 -12.44
N VAL A 330 2.96 1.62 -12.79
CA VAL A 330 3.13 1.14 -14.16
C VAL A 330 1.83 0.48 -14.61
N ASP A 331 1.46 0.72 -15.84
CA ASP A 331 0.24 0.18 -16.42
C ASP A 331 0.42 -1.29 -16.83
N THR A 332 -0.31 -2.17 -16.16
CA THR A 332 -0.22 -3.64 -16.31
C THR A 332 -1.51 -4.29 -16.75
N ALA A 333 -2.53 -3.50 -17.08
CA ALA A 333 -3.85 -3.98 -17.42
C ALA A 333 -4.49 -3.14 -18.53
N ASP A 334 -5.28 -3.78 -19.39
CA ASP A 334 -6.07 -3.11 -20.42
C ASP A 334 -7.49 -3.66 -20.45
N MET A 335 -8.46 -2.80 -20.66
CA MET A 335 -9.85 -3.18 -20.89
C MET A 335 -10.06 -3.46 -22.38
N VAL A 336 -10.54 -4.66 -22.71
CA VAL A 336 -10.78 -5.07 -24.10
C VAL A 336 -12.28 -5.17 -24.36
N PRO A 337 -12.86 -4.29 -25.20
CA PRO A 337 -14.27 -4.36 -25.56
C PRO A 337 -14.51 -5.55 -26.50
N ILE A 338 -15.44 -6.40 -26.11
CA ILE A 338 -15.73 -7.68 -26.79
C ILE A 338 -16.79 -7.47 -27.87
N ALA A 339 -16.39 -7.70 -29.11
CA ALA A 339 -17.30 -7.75 -30.26
C ALA A 339 -18.06 -9.10 -30.26
N ARG A 340 -19.30 -9.13 -29.74
CA ARG A 340 -20.13 -10.34 -29.69
C ARG A 340 -20.49 -10.82 -31.08
N SER A 341 -20.59 -12.14 -31.25
CA SER A 341 -21.21 -12.80 -32.38
C SER A 341 -22.75 -12.84 -32.21
N GLU A 342 -23.46 -13.42 -33.15
CA GLU A 342 -24.91 -13.66 -33.04
C GLU A 342 -25.29 -14.63 -31.93
N GLN A 343 -24.36 -15.49 -31.48
CA GLN A 343 -24.57 -16.41 -30.35
C GLN A 343 -24.04 -15.81 -29.05
N ASP A 344 -24.77 -15.93 -27.97
CA ASP A 344 -24.50 -15.32 -26.67
C ASP A 344 -23.13 -15.65 -26.04
N ASN A 345 -22.57 -16.85 -26.32
CA ASN A 345 -21.30 -17.31 -25.81
C ASN A 345 -20.14 -17.20 -26.82
N GLU A 346 -20.35 -16.47 -27.92
CA GLU A 346 -19.36 -16.33 -29.00
C GLU A 346 -18.98 -14.86 -29.21
N TYR A 347 -17.75 -14.66 -29.65
CA TYR A 347 -17.21 -13.33 -29.93
C TYR A 347 -16.18 -13.38 -31.07
N HIS A 348 -15.94 -12.25 -31.70
CA HIS A 348 -14.93 -12.13 -32.72
C HIS A 348 -13.53 -12.07 -32.11
N GLY A 349 -12.66 -13.00 -32.47
CA GLY A 349 -11.25 -12.99 -32.11
C GLY A 349 -10.46 -11.93 -32.87
N PRO A 350 -9.15 -11.74 -32.57
CA PRO A 350 -8.32 -10.72 -33.19
C PRO A 350 -8.01 -11.07 -34.66
N GLY A 351 -8.07 -10.06 -35.53
CA GLY A 351 -7.71 -10.17 -36.93
C GLY A 351 -8.45 -11.28 -37.69
N THR A 352 -7.74 -12.30 -38.16
CA THR A 352 -8.30 -13.44 -38.89
C THR A 352 -8.69 -14.65 -38.05
N SER A 353 -8.64 -14.53 -36.69
CA SER A 353 -8.92 -15.64 -35.78
C SER A 353 -10.38 -16.17 -35.85
N GLY A 354 -11.28 -15.41 -36.47
CA GLY A 354 -12.68 -15.80 -36.63
C GLY A 354 -13.50 -15.70 -35.32
N ILE A 355 -14.53 -16.55 -35.24
CA ILE A 355 -15.41 -16.59 -34.06
C ILE A 355 -14.82 -17.55 -33.02
N LEU A 356 -14.69 -17.05 -31.79
CA LEU A 356 -14.21 -17.78 -30.62
C LEU A 356 -15.35 -17.97 -29.60
N LYS A 357 -15.22 -18.97 -28.74
CA LYS A 357 -16.18 -19.22 -27.65
C LYS A 357 -15.61 -18.71 -26.33
N MET A 358 -16.48 -18.08 -25.53
CA MET A 358 -16.16 -17.79 -24.15
C MET A 358 -16.08 -19.07 -23.34
N SER A 359 -15.06 -19.18 -22.48
CA SER A 359 -14.97 -20.25 -21.48
C SER A 359 -15.80 -19.86 -20.26
N ARG A 360 -16.72 -20.74 -19.87
CA ARG A 360 -17.55 -20.53 -18.68
C ARG A 360 -16.95 -21.25 -17.50
N HIS A 361 -16.50 -20.50 -16.49
CA HIS A 361 -15.87 -21.03 -15.30
C HIS A 361 -16.84 -20.99 -14.13
N GLU A 362 -17.16 -22.17 -13.60
CA GLU A 362 -18.03 -22.30 -12.44
C GLU A 362 -17.18 -22.44 -11.16
N SER A 363 -17.55 -21.74 -10.13
CA SER A 363 -16.95 -21.83 -8.82
C SER A 363 -18.00 -21.89 -7.71
N VAL A 364 -17.64 -22.46 -6.57
CA VAL A 364 -18.48 -22.59 -5.39
C VAL A 364 -17.79 -21.88 -4.23
N ILE A 365 -18.46 -20.90 -3.65
CA ILE A 365 -18.02 -20.19 -2.46
C ILE A 365 -18.68 -20.86 -1.26
N LEU A 366 -17.88 -21.48 -0.41
CA LEU A 366 -18.33 -22.06 0.86
C LEU A 366 -18.61 -20.94 1.86
N VAL A 367 -19.77 -20.97 2.51
CA VAL A 367 -20.22 -19.89 3.38
C VAL A 367 -20.52 -20.46 4.77
N LYS A 368 -19.76 -20.05 5.77
CA LYS A 368 -19.98 -20.48 7.15
C LYS A 368 -21.40 -20.21 7.60
N GLY A 369 -22.07 -21.26 8.06
CA GLY A 369 -23.43 -21.17 8.58
C GLY A 369 -24.50 -20.89 7.54
N SER A 370 -24.23 -21.13 6.26
CA SER A 370 -25.18 -20.96 5.15
C SER A 370 -24.88 -21.92 4.01
N ASP A 371 -25.82 -22.04 3.07
CA ASP A 371 -25.60 -22.79 1.85
C ASP A 371 -24.48 -22.17 1.00
N PRO A 372 -23.73 -23.01 0.25
CA PRO A 372 -22.73 -22.52 -0.67
C PRO A 372 -23.32 -21.61 -1.77
N VAL A 373 -22.57 -20.61 -2.18
CA VAL A 373 -22.96 -19.70 -3.26
C VAL A 373 -22.26 -20.14 -4.54
N LYS A 374 -23.04 -20.44 -5.58
CA LYS A 374 -22.52 -20.71 -6.93
C LYS A 374 -22.24 -19.40 -7.64
N MET A 375 -21.18 -19.37 -8.39
CA MET A 375 -20.75 -18.24 -9.21
C MET A 375 -20.26 -18.75 -10.55
N THR A 376 -20.56 -17.99 -11.60
CA THR A 376 -20.08 -18.24 -12.96
C THR A 376 -19.37 -16.99 -13.45
N THR A 377 -18.21 -17.17 -14.08
CA THR A 377 -17.45 -16.11 -14.74
C THR A 377 -17.16 -16.52 -16.17
N ASP A 378 -17.49 -15.66 -17.13
CA ASP A 378 -17.17 -15.87 -18.53
C ASP A 378 -15.78 -15.30 -18.81
N TRP A 379 -14.93 -16.11 -19.45
CA TRP A 379 -13.57 -15.77 -19.83
C TRP A 379 -13.41 -15.74 -21.34
N THR A 380 -12.66 -14.78 -21.82
CA THR A 380 -12.18 -14.67 -23.20
C THR A 380 -10.69 -15.03 -23.25
N ILE A 381 -10.09 -15.04 -24.45
CA ILE A 381 -8.62 -15.15 -24.58
C ILE A 381 -7.88 -13.98 -23.93
N TRP A 382 -8.56 -12.85 -23.69
CA TRP A 382 -7.99 -11.66 -23.05
C TRP A 382 -8.19 -11.61 -21.53
N GLY A 383 -9.03 -12.49 -20.99
CA GLY A 383 -9.30 -12.55 -19.55
C GLY A 383 -10.78 -12.59 -19.20
N PRO A 384 -11.14 -12.43 -17.91
CA PRO A 384 -12.52 -12.46 -17.45
C PRO A 384 -13.31 -11.24 -17.90
N ILE A 385 -14.60 -11.43 -18.16
CA ILE A 385 -15.55 -10.32 -18.32
C ILE A 385 -15.83 -9.71 -16.96
N ILE A 386 -15.51 -8.41 -16.78
CA ILE A 386 -15.68 -7.72 -15.50
C ILE A 386 -16.69 -6.56 -15.55
N GLY A 387 -17.12 -6.15 -16.73
CA GLY A 387 -18.03 -5.01 -16.88
C GLY A 387 -18.56 -4.86 -18.29
N LYS A 388 -19.03 -3.66 -18.59
CA LYS A 388 -19.50 -3.23 -19.90
C LYS A 388 -19.09 -1.80 -20.14
N ASP A 389 -18.87 -1.43 -21.40
CA ASP A 389 -18.66 -0.05 -21.82
C ASP A 389 -19.98 0.74 -21.99
N SER A 390 -19.85 2.01 -22.41
CA SER A 390 -20.98 2.90 -22.69
C SER A 390 -21.92 2.39 -23.79
N ASP A 391 -21.42 1.57 -24.71
CA ASP A 391 -22.18 0.93 -25.79
C ASP A 391 -22.78 -0.43 -25.35
N ASN A 392 -22.71 -0.77 -24.05
CA ASN A 392 -23.17 -2.04 -23.49
C ASN A 392 -22.40 -3.27 -24.00
N ARG A 393 -21.19 -3.09 -24.57
CA ARG A 393 -20.32 -4.19 -24.99
C ARG A 393 -19.62 -4.75 -23.75
N PRO A 394 -19.49 -6.07 -23.60
CA PRO A 394 -18.74 -6.65 -22.49
C PRO A 394 -17.27 -6.19 -22.54
N LEU A 395 -16.70 -5.94 -21.37
CA LEU A 395 -15.30 -5.60 -21.20
C LEU A 395 -14.55 -6.75 -20.55
N ALA A 396 -13.54 -7.28 -21.22
CA ALA A 396 -12.60 -8.23 -20.66
C ALA A 396 -11.42 -7.50 -20.05
N LEU A 397 -10.95 -7.97 -18.91
CA LEU A 397 -9.74 -7.47 -18.26
C LEU A 397 -8.54 -8.28 -18.70
N HIS A 398 -7.68 -7.69 -19.53
CA HIS A 398 -6.37 -8.26 -19.87
C HIS A 398 -5.33 -7.72 -18.92
N TRP A 399 -4.87 -8.52 -17.96
CA TRP A 399 -4.03 -8.11 -16.85
C TRP A 399 -2.87 -9.08 -16.63
N THR A 400 -1.66 -8.54 -16.41
CA THR A 400 -0.50 -9.38 -16.07
C THR A 400 -0.73 -10.23 -14.83
N GLY A 401 -1.57 -9.77 -13.90
CA GLY A 401 -1.98 -10.55 -12.71
C GLY A 401 -2.68 -11.87 -13.01
N HIS A 402 -3.17 -12.09 -14.24
CA HIS A 402 -3.71 -13.38 -14.69
C HIS A 402 -2.67 -14.29 -15.35
N MET A 403 -1.42 -13.84 -15.47
CA MET A 403 -0.33 -14.57 -16.11
C MET A 403 0.56 -15.24 -15.06
N ALA A 404 0.89 -16.51 -15.28
CA ALA A 404 1.77 -17.25 -14.38
C ALA A 404 3.19 -16.66 -14.32
N GLU A 405 3.62 -15.98 -15.38
CA GLU A 405 4.89 -15.28 -15.50
C GLU A 405 5.01 -14.09 -14.55
N ALA A 406 3.88 -13.52 -14.12
CA ALA A 406 3.85 -12.41 -13.17
C ALA A 406 4.09 -12.84 -11.71
N PHE A 407 4.22 -14.14 -11.45
CA PHE A 407 4.50 -14.69 -10.14
C PHE A 407 5.64 -15.72 -10.22
N ASN A 408 6.68 -15.55 -9.43
CA ASN A 408 7.73 -16.54 -9.20
C ASN A 408 8.47 -16.22 -7.91
N PHE A 409 9.50 -16.97 -7.59
CA PHE A 409 10.34 -16.75 -6.42
C PHE A 409 11.76 -16.30 -6.78
N SER A 410 11.97 -15.79 -7.99
CA SER A 410 13.28 -15.36 -8.48
C SER A 410 13.88 -14.21 -7.66
N LEU A 411 13.06 -13.48 -6.87
CA LEU A 411 13.56 -12.49 -5.89
C LEU A 411 14.52 -13.12 -4.86
N LEU A 412 14.52 -14.45 -4.66
CA LEU A 412 15.55 -15.19 -3.92
C LEU A 412 16.98 -14.87 -4.42
N GLY A 413 17.14 -14.50 -5.68
CA GLY A 413 18.43 -14.07 -6.24
C GLY A 413 19.03 -12.86 -5.53
N MET A 414 18.21 -11.99 -4.93
CA MET A 414 18.69 -10.84 -4.14
C MET A 414 19.55 -11.28 -2.94
N GLU A 415 19.32 -12.47 -2.39
CA GLU A 415 20.10 -13.01 -1.29
C GLU A 415 21.57 -13.29 -1.68
N LYS A 416 21.85 -13.42 -3.00
CA LYS A 416 23.17 -13.79 -3.55
C LYS A 416 23.79 -12.69 -4.42
N ALA A 417 23.05 -11.67 -4.80
CA ALA A 417 23.56 -10.57 -5.61
C ALA A 417 24.69 -9.83 -4.87
N THR A 418 25.77 -9.54 -5.57
CA THR A 418 26.97 -8.88 -5.01
C THR A 418 27.18 -7.48 -5.54
N THR A 419 26.48 -7.11 -6.61
CA THR A 419 26.56 -5.81 -7.28
C THR A 419 25.16 -5.29 -7.63
N ALA A 420 25.06 -3.98 -7.84
CA ALA A 420 23.82 -3.36 -8.29
C ALA A 420 23.35 -3.92 -9.65
N ASP A 421 24.28 -4.26 -10.55
CA ASP A 421 23.94 -4.81 -11.87
C ASP A 421 23.35 -6.23 -11.75
N GLU A 422 23.89 -7.09 -10.89
CA GLU A 422 23.31 -8.41 -10.61
C GLU A 422 21.92 -8.27 -9.97
N ALA A 423 21.73 -7.32 -9.07
CA ALA A 423 20.44 -7.06 -8.46
C ALA A 423 19.38 -6.54 -9.47
N ILE A 424 19.78 -5.74 -10.47
CA ILE A 424 18.92 -5.33 -11.60
C ILE A 424 18.47 -6.57 -12.37
N GLU A 425 19.36 -7.50 -12.72
CA GLU A 425 18.99 -8.73 -13.42
C GLU A 425 18.00 -9.58 -12.61
N VAL A 426 18.18 -9.68 -11.31
CA VAL A 426 17.21 -10.34 -10.42
C VAL A 426 15.86 -9.62 -10.45
N ALA A 427 15.85 -8.29 -10.38
CA ALA A 427 14.63 -7.49 -10.42
C ALA A 427 13.83 -7.73 -11.72
N HIS A 428 14.50 -7.81 -12.88
CA HIS A 428 13.87 -8.06 -14.17
C HIS A 428 13.32 -9.50 -14.30
N GLN A 429 13.94 -10.47 -13.62
CA GLN A 429 13.45 -11.85 -13.59
C GLN A 429 12.29 -12.04 -12.62
N ALA A 430 12.20 -11.21 -11.58
CA ALA A 430 11.22 -11.35 -10.52
C ALA A 430 9.78 -11.28 -11.04
N GLY A 431 8.96 -12.25 -10.61
CA GLY A 431 7.51 -12.24 -10.75
C GLY A 431 6.89 -11.82 -9.42
N ILE A 432 6.72 -10.52 -9.25
CA ILE A 432 6.14 -9.86 -8.08
C ILE A 432 5.14 -8.78 -8.54
N PRO A 433 4.27 -8.26 -7.67
CA PRO A 433 3.54 -7.04 -7.97
C PRO A 433 4.51 -5.98 -8.48
N ILE A 434 4.22 -5.37 -9.63
CA ILE A 434 5.17 -4.47 -10.27
C ILE A 434 5.53 -3.27 -9.39
N GLN A 435 6.84 -3.05 -9.18
CA GLN A 435 7.36 -2.04 -8.27
C GLN A 435 8.53 -1.28 -8.90
N ASN A 436 8.70 0.00 -8.54
CA ASN A 436 10.01 0.63 -8.60
C ASN A 436 10.92 -0.04 -7.59
N ILE A 437 12.16 -0.29 -7.95
CA ILE A 437 13.20 -0.74 -7.03
C ILE A 437 14.37 0.23 -7.07
N LEU A 438 14.79 0.70 -5.89
CA LEU A 438 16.08 1.35 -5.69
C LEU A 438 17.06 0.35 -5.11
N ILE A 439 18.26 0.35 -5.66
CA ILE A 439 19.35 -0.56 -5.32
C ILE A 439 20.56 0.29 -4.95
N ALA A 440 21.25 -0.11 -3.88
CA ALA A 440 22.55 0.42 -3.47
C ALA A 440 23.51 -0.75 -3.27
N ASP A 441 24.78 -0.62 -3.70
CA ASP A 441 25.79 -1.64 -3.46
C ASP A 441 26.96 -1.16 -2.58
N SER A 442 27.72 -2.11 -2.08
CA SER A 442 28.88 -1.86 -1.22
C SER A 442 30.06 -1.18 -1.94
N ALA A 443 30.06 -1.17 -3.28
CA ALA A 443 31.02 -0.45 -4.10
C ALA A 443 30.64 1.03 -4.33
N GLY A 444 29.48 1.48 -3.83
CA GLY A 444 29.03 2.85 -3.89
C GLY A 444 28.09 3.19 -5.04
N LYS A 445 27.66 2.20 -5.85
CA LYS A 445 26.75 2.38 -6.98
C LYS A 445 25.30 2.38 -6.51
N ILE A 446 24.48 3.25 -7.13
CA ILE A 446 23.03 3.27 -6.98
C ILE A 446 22.35 3.10 -8.32
N ALA A 447 21.16 2.47 -8.31
CA ALA A 447 20.37 2.25 -9.50
C ALA A 447 18.87 2.28 -9.21
N TRP A 448 18.10 2.64 -10.24
CA TRP A 448 16.66 2.44 -10.29
C TRP A 448 16.31 1.55 -11.49
N THR A 449 15.34 0.67 -11.29
CA THR A 449 14.64 -0.04 -12.36
C THR A 449 13.23 -0.41 -11.90
N VAL A 450 12.51 -1.18 -12.71
CA VAL A 450 11.22 -1.77 -12.40
C VAL A 450 11.39 -3.26 -12.15
N ALA A 451 10.88 -3.75 -11.03
CA ALA A 451 10.79 -5.17 -10.71
C ALA A 451 9.36 -5.67 -10.93
N GLY A 452 9.19 -6.79 -11.60
CA GLY A 452 7.90 -7.32 -12.03
C GLY A 452 7.74 -7.33 -13.55
N LYS A 453 6.56 -7.69 -14.04
CA LYS A 453 6.31 -7.93 -15.47
C LYS A 453 5.48 -6.81 -16.08
N VAL A 454 6.01 -6.20 -17.16
CA VAL A 454 5.40 -5.09 -17.91
C VAL A 454 4.89 -5.62 -19.25
N PRO A 455 3.65 -5.33 -19.66
CA PRO A 455 3.14 -5.73 -20.97
C PRO A 455 3.80 -4.92 -22.10
N LYS A 456 4.08 -5.57 -23.21
CA LYS A 456 4.57 -4.92 -24.43
C LYS A 456 3.41 -4.60 -25.36
N ARG A 457 2.90 -3.36 -25.27
CA ARG A 457 1.76 -2.89 -26.05
C ARG A 457 2.17 -2.58 -27.49
N VAL A 458 1.30 -2.90 -28.42
CA VAL A 458 1.45 -2.63 -29.87
C VAL A 458 0.23 -1.86 -30.37
N GLY A 459 0.46 -0.69 -30.98
CA GLY A 459 -0.58 0.11 -31.63
C GLY A 459 -1.43 1.00 -30.73
N PHE A 460 -1.15 1.06 -29.41
CA PHE A 460 -1.86 1.91 -28.44
C PHE A 460 -1.02 2.15 -27.17
N ASP A 461 -1.43 3.10 -26.34
CA ASP A 461 -0.68 3.55 -25.16
C ASP A 461 -1.25 3.05 -23.81
N GLY A 462 -2.34 2.27 -23.81
CA GLY A 462 -2.99 1.73 -22.61
C GLY A 462 -3.90 2.71 -21.86
N ARG A 463 -3.88 4.01 -22.17
CA ARG A 463 -4.67 4.99 -21.39
C ARG A 463 -6.17 4.97 -21.69
N LEU A 464 -6.56 4.53 -22.87
CA LEU A 464 -7.96 4.44 -23.27
C LEU A 464 -8.26 3.06 -23.85
N THR A 465 -9.40 2.55 -23.49
CA THR A 465 -9.94 1.31 -24.04
C THR A 465 -10.05 1.38 -25.55
N VAL A 466 -9.47 0.41 -26.23
CA VAL A 466 -9.46 0.32 -27.70
C VAL A 466 -9.87 -1.08 -28.16
N PRO A 467 -10.55 -1.22 -29.33
CA PRO A 467 -10.94 -2.54 -29.82
C PRO A 467 -9.70 -3.31 -30.32
N TRP A 468 -9.58 -4.59 -29.90
CA TRP A 468 -8.49 -5.48 -30.33
C TRP A 468 -8.91 -6.45 -31.44
N VAL A 469 -10.18 -6.43 -31.81
CA VAL A 469 -10.76 -7.33 -32.82
C VAL A 469 -10.08 -7.21 -34.19
N TYR A 470 -9.51 -6.06 -34.51
CA TYR A 470 -8.82 -5.85 -35.80
C TYR A 470 -7.43 -6.46 -35.85
N GLY A 471 -6.84 -6.86 -34.72
CA GLY A 471 -5.50 -7.47 -34.63
C GLY A 471 -4.33 -6.48 -34.70
N ASP A 472 -4.59 -5.19 -34.91
CA ASP A 472 -3.59 -4.11 -34.96
C ASP A 472 -3.21 -3.56 -33.59
N ARG A 473 -3.96 -3.93 -32.56
CA ARG A 473 -3.75 -3.59 -31.16
C ARG A 473 -3.76 -4.85 -30.34
N HIS A 474 -2.69 -5.07 -29.58
CA HIS A 474 -2.51 -6.27 -28.74
C HIS A 474 -1.30 -6.12 -27.83
N TRP A 475 -1.07 -7.09 -26.97
CA TRP A 475 0.21 -7.26 -26.30
C TRP A 475 1.09 -8.22 -27.09
N ASP A 476 2.33 -7.81 -27.43
CA ASP A 476 3.38 -8.67 -27.97
C ASP A 476 4.21 -9.27 -26.83
N GLY A 477 3.53 -9.99 -25.90
CA GLY A 477 4.13 -10.55 -24.70
C GLY A 477 4.46 -9.51 -23.64
N LEU A 478 5.57 -9.72 -22.93
CA LEU A 478 6.09 -8.90 -21.84
C LEU A 478 7.44 -8.30 -22.22
N LEU A 479 7.81 -7.16 -21.65
CA LEU A 479 9.14 -6.59 -21.83
C LEU A 479 10.22 -7.56 -21.36
N SER A 480 11.25 -7.72 -22.17
CA SER A 480 12.47 -8.45 -21.81
C SER A 480 13.34 -7.63 -20.85
N SER A 481 14.30 -8.26 -20.16
CA SER A 481 15.27 -7.56 -19.30
C SER A 481 16.00 -6.42 -20.03
N LYS A 482 16.22 -6.54 -21.33
CA LYS A 482 16.90 -5.51 -22.14
C LYS A 482 16.00 -4.32 -22.50
N GLU A 483 14.68 -4.54 -22.53
CA GLU A 483 13.69 -3.50 -22.84
C GLU A 483 13.20 -2.77 -21.58
N THR A 484 13.33 -3.41 -20.43
CA THR A 484 12.93 -2.83 -19.15
C THR A 484 13.82 -1.64 -18.79
N PRO A 485 13.26 -0.44 -18.55
CA PRO A 485 14.04 0.75 -18.28
C PRO A 485 14.91 0.64 -17.03
N VAL A 486 16.14 1.12 -17.11
CA VAL A 486 17.10 1.25 -16.01
C VAL A 486 17.58 2.69 -15.94
N TRP A 487 17.71 3.24 -14.75
CA TRP A 487 18.31 4.55 -14.52
C TRP A 487 19.46 4.45 -13.51
N SER A 488 20.67 4.47 -14.02
CA SER A 488 21.92 4.46 -13.24
C SER A 488 23.01 5.21 -14.00
N PRO A 489 22.83 6.52 -14.27
CA PRO A 489 23.83 7.29 -14.99
C PRO A 489 25.12 7.41 -14.19
N THR A 490 26.26 7.44 -14.90
CA THR A 490 27.57 7.63 -14.29
C THR A 490 27.63 8.94 -13.51
N GLY A 491 28.07 8.90 -12.26
CA GLY A 491 28.21 10.09 -11.42
C GLY A 491 26.89 10.61 -10.85
N VAL A 492 25.83 9.78 -10.81
CA VAL A 492 24.60 10.14 -10.09
C VAL A 492 24.85 10.16 -8.59
N ASP A 493 24.49 11.25 -7.93
CA ASP A 493 24.72 11.44 -6.49
C ASP A 493 23.61 10.85 -5.63
N TYR A 494 22.35 10.92 -6.12
CA TYR A 494 21.17 10.44 -5.41
C TYR A 494 20.04 10.07 -6.35
N LEU A 495 19.16 9.18 -5.90
CA LEU A 495 17.93 8.76 -6.59
C LEU A 495 16.76 8.81 -5.61
N TRP A 496 15.54 8.97 -6.14
CA TRP A 496 14.31 9.01 -5.36
C TRP A 496 13.13 8.42 -6.11
N THR A 497 12.23 7.80 -5.39
CA THR A 497 10.91 7.42 -5.88
C THR A 497 9.87 7.65 -4.79
N ALA A 498 8.74 8.21 -5.18
CA ALA A 498 7.61 8.47 -4.29
C ALA A 498 6.28 8.22 -5.05
N ASN A 499 6.26 7.16 -5.87
CA ASN A 499 5.14 6.74 -6.71
C ASN A 499 4.76 7.73 -7.83
N GLN A 500 5.54 8.78 -8.03
CA GLN A 500 5.39 9.71 -9.15
C GLN A 500 5.85 9.05 -10.46
N ARG A 501 5.56 9.69 -11.59
CA ARG A 501 6.18 9.36 -12.86
C ARG A 501 7.71 9.46 -12.74
N ILE A 502 8.42 8.39 -13.09
CA ILE A 502 9.87 8.28 -12.87
C ILE A 502 10.69 8.83 -14.05
N LEU A 503 10.30 8.49 -15.28
CA LEU A 503 11.00 8.87 -16.50
C LEU A 503 10.02 9.44 -17.53
N GLY A 504 10.53 10.17 -18.51
CA GLY A 504 9.80 10.64 -19.68
C GLY A 504 10.09 9.82 -20.94
N GLY A 505 9.69 10.37 -22.08
CA GLY A 505 10.04 9.86 -23.42
C GLY A 505 9.62 8.41 -23.65
N GLU A 506 10.51 7.62 -24.25
CA GLU A 506 10.29 6.21 -24.62
C GLU A 506 10.03 5.33 -23.38
N ALA A 507 10.74 5.57 -22.29
CA ALA A 507 10.55 4.81 -21.06
C ALA A 507 9.12 4.96 -20.52
N LEU A 508 8.55 6.17 -20.56
CA LEU A 508 7.17 6.40 -20.18
C LEU A 508 6.17 5.68 -21.09
N GLN A 509 6.45 5.64 -22.39
CA GLN A 509 5.60 4.92 -23.35
C GLN A 509 5.60 3.41 -23.10
N LEU A 510 6.74 2.84 -22.69
CA LEU A 510 6.86 1.43 -22.33
C LEU A 510 6.14 1.11 -21.00
N LEU A 511 6.27 1.97 -20.00
CA LEU A 511 5.73 1.75 -18.66
C LEU A 511 4.24 2.09 -18.55
N GLY A 512 3.73 2.99 -19.39
CA GLY A 512 2.33 3.44 -19.35
C GLY A 512 1.99 4.29 -18.12
N ASP A 513 0.70 4.39 -17.83
CA ASP A 513 0.13 5.22 -16.74
C ASP A 513 -1.08 4.54 -16.10
N ALA A 514 -0.92 4.06 -14.89
CA ALA A 514 -2.01 3.54 -14.06
C ALA A 514 -2.36 4.48 -12.87
N GLY A 515 -2.13 5.78 -13.03
CA GLY A 515 -2.43 6.79 -12.01
C GLY A 515 -1.23 7.07 -11.09
N TYR A 516 -0.20 7.72 -11.62
CA TYR A 516 0.95 8.16 -10.83
C TYR A 516 0.55 9.08 -9.68
N ALA A 517 1.25 8.98 -8.55
CA ALA A 517 1.08 9.90 -7.45
C ALA A 517 1.48 11.34 -7.83
N ARG A 518 0.85 12.31 -7.20
CA ARG A 518 1.18 13.73 -7.36
C ARG A 518 2.65 14.00 -6.99
N PRO A 519 3.36 14.88 -7.72
CA PRO A 519 4.80 15.03 -7.63
C PRO A 519 5.31 15.75 -6.38
N ALA A 520 4.46 16.41 -5.60
CA ALA A 520 4.87 17.27 -4.48
C ALA A 520 5.82 16.56 -3.49
N ARG A 521 5.47 15.33 -3.09
CA ARG A 521 6.28 14.50 -2.20
C ARG A 521 7.64 14.13 -2.81
N ALA A 522 7.65 13.71 -4.06
CA ALA A 522 8.86 13.37 -4.80
C ALA A 522 9.78 14.59 -4.98
N ALA A 523 9.21 15.77 -5.27
CA ALA A 523 9.95 17.01 -5.41
C ALA A 523 10.63 17.40 -4.08
N GLN A 524 9.91 17.26 -2.96
CA GLN A 524 10.47 17.55 -1.63
C GLN A 524 11.60 16.60 -1.27
N ILE A 525 11.43 15.28 -1.49
CA ILE A 525 12.52 14.30 -1.29
C ILE A 525 13.73 14.62 -2.16
N ARG A 526 13.54 14.92 -3.46
CA ARG A 526 14.62 15.33 -4.36
C ARG A 526 15.39 16.52 -3.82
N ASP A 527 14.67 17.55 -3.38
CA ASP A 527 15.26 18.80 -2.94
C ASP A 527 15.98 18.63 -1.58
N ASP A 528 15.46 17.79 -0.69
CA ASP A 528 16.13 17.42 0.56
C ASP A 528 17.40 16.60 0.30
N LEU A 529 17.38 15.63 -0.61
CA LEU A 529 18.57 14.87 -0.99
C LEU A 529 19.62 15.78 -1.63
N LYS A 530 19.20 16.70 -2.52
CA LYS A 530 20.09 17.71 -3.11
C LYS A 530 20.75 18.57 -2.03
N ASN A 531 19.98 18.99 -1.05
CA ASN A 531 20.50 19.75 0.08
C ASN A 531 21.50 18.93 0.92
N LEU A 532 21.20 17.66 1.20
CA LEU A 532 22.08 16.75 1.94
C LEU A 532 23.42 16.57 1.24
N VAL A 533 23.46 16.25 -0.04
CA VAL A 533 24.73 16.05 -0.78
C VAL A 533 25.52 17.34 -0.93
N THR A 534 24.84 18.49 -0.91
CA THR A 534 25.49 19.81 -0.96
C THR A 534 26.10 20.20 0.38
N THR A 535 25.36 20.02 1.48
CA THR A 535 25.75 20.44 2.83
C THR A 535 26.66 19.43 3.53
N LYS A 536 26.53 18.14 3.17
CA LYS A 536 27.35 17.03 3.67
C LYS A 536 27.96 16.26 2.51
N PRO A 537 28.91 16.84 1.76
CA PRO A 537 29.47 16.20 0.55
C PRO A 537 30.16 14.87 0.80
N LYS A 538 30.61 14.60 2.04
CA LYS A 538 31.09 13.30 2.55
C LYS A 538 30.70 13.22 4.01
N GLY A 539 29.82 12.36 4.36
CA GLY A 539 29.44 12.25 5.78
C GLY A 539 27.94 12.00 6.01
N ILE A 540 27.22 11.60 4.96
CA ILE A 540 25.81 11.19 5.07
C ILE A 540 25.77 9.83 5.77
N VAL A 541 24.87 9.73 6.75
CA VAL A 541 24.63 8.53 7.57
C VAL A 541 23.15 8.15 7.51
N PRO A 542 22.77 6.91 7.91
CA PRO A 542 21.37 6.46 7.85
C PRO A 542 20.36 7.40 8.51
N LYS A 543 20.75 8.07 9.60
CA LYS A 543 19.91 9.03 10.32
C LYS A 543 19.55 10.27 9.47
N ASP A 544 20.39 10.66 8.53
CA ASP A 544 20.08 11.76 7.62
C ASP A 544 18.94 11.39 6.68
N LEU A 545 18.92 10.16 6.16
CA LEU A 545 17.82 9.67 5.33
C LEU A 545 16.54 9.47 6.14
N LEU A 546 16.63 9.01 7.39
CA LEU A 546 15.48 8.96 8.29
C LEU A 546 14.88 10.37 8.49
N SER A 547 15.71 11.40 8.57
CA SER A 547 15.23 12.79 8.69
C SER A 547 14.43 13.23 7.45
N VAL A 548 14.79 12.75 6.24
CA VAL A 548 14.00 12.99 5.03
C VAL A 548 12.68 12.22 5.07
N GLN A 549 12.69 10.95 5.49
CA GLN A 549 11.46 10.14 5.65
C GLN A 549 10.48 10.75 6.66
N LEU A 550 10.99 11.47 7.65
CA LEU A 550 10.22 12.13 8.71
C LEU A 550 9.90 13.59 8.41
N ASP A 551 10.27 14.11 7.24
CA ASP A 551 9.97 15.50 6.90
C ASP A 551 8.47 15.73 6.74
N ASP A 552 7.92 16.54 7.63
CA ASP A 552 6.51 16.90 7.70
C ASP A 552 6.23 18.37 7.30
N ARG A 553 7.22 19.06 6.68
CA ARG A 553 7.02 20.41 6.13
C ARG A 553 5.99 20.34 5.02
N ALA A 554 4.98 21.20 5.09
CA ALA A 554 3.87 21.21 4.14
C ALA A 554 4.13 22.20 2.99
N LEU A 555 5.24 22.03 2.26
CA LEU A 555 5.70 22.95 1.23
C LEU A 555 4.66 23.18 0.12
N ALA A 556 3.96 22.14 -0.29
CA ALA A 556 2.88 22.22 -1.30
C ALA A 556 1.68 23.08 -0.85
N LEU A 557 1.52 23.30 0.46
CA LEU A 557 0.42 24.07 1.03
C LEU A 557 0.74 25.54 1.30
N ILE A 558 1.97 26.00 1.11
CA ILE A 558 2.35 27.39 1.39
C ILE A 558 1.49 28.36 0.58
N LYS A 559 1.35 28.13 -0.73
CA LYS A 559 0.49 28.95 -1.61
C LYS A 559 -0.99 28.95 -1.18
N TRP A 560 -1.47 27.83 -0.62
CA TRP A 560 -2.83 27.70 -0.11
C TRP A 560 -3.04 28.45 1.21
N LYS A 561 -2.02 28.50 2.08
CA LYS A 561 -2.02 29.33 3.30
C LYS A 561 -2.16 30.81 2.95
N GLU A 562 -1.37 31.29 1.99
CA GLU A 562 -1.44 32.67 1.52
C GLU A 562 -2.82 32.98 0.91
N LEU A 563 -3.34 32.10 0.06
CA LEU A 563 -4.66 32.26 -0.51
C LEU A 563 -5.74 32.29 0.58
N LEU A 564 -5.70 31.37 1.55
CA LEU A 564 -6.66 31.35 2.66
C LEU A 564 -6.65 32.64 3.46
N LEU A 565 -5.46 33.15 3.84
CA LEU A 565 -5.34 34.40 4.58
C LEU A 565 -5.89 35.59 3.77
N ASN A 566 -5.63 35.64 2.47
CA ASN A 566 -6.18 36.68 1.58
C ASN A 566 -7.72 36.60 1.49
N GLN A 567 -8.27 35.38 1.40
CA GLN A 567 -9.73 35.22 1.38
C GLN A 567 -10.38 35.61 2.69
N ILE A 568 -9.80 35.22 3.84
CA ILE A 568 -10.29 35.62 5.16
C ILE A 568 -10.30 37.15 5.29
N ALA A 569 -9.23 37.83 4.84
CA ALA A 569 -9.13 39.30 4.91
C ALA A 569 -10.15 40.01 3.98
N ALA A 570 -10.60 39.36 2.91
CA ALA A 570 -11.59 39.90 1.97
C ALA A 570 -13.04 39.62 2.37
N MET A 571 -13.27 38.75 3.36
CA MET A 571 -14.64 38.43 3.85
C MET A 571 -15.18 39.53 4.75
N ASP A 572 -16.47 39.84 4.60
CA ASP A 572 -17.17 40.82 5.42
C ASP A 572 -17.61 40.18 6.76
N PRO A 573 -17.12 40.68 7.91
CA PRO A 573 -17.49 40.15 9.24
C PRO A 573 -18.99 40.30 9.56
N GLU A 574 -19.70 41.26 8.92
CA GLU A 574 -21.11 41.54 9.21
C GLU A 574 -22.08 40.42 8.71
N LYS A 575 -21.58 39.44 7.93
CA LYS A 575 -22.40 38.33 7.42
C LYS A 575 -22.59 37.14 8.39
N GLY A 576 -22.34 37.35 9.69
CA GLY A 576 -22.59 36.32 10.71
C GLY A 576 -21.61 35.15 10.71
N ILE A 577 -20.44 35.31 10.09
CA ILE A 577 -19.35 34.35 10.02
C ILE A 577 -18.39 34.69 11.16
N ASP A 578 -18.18 33.77 12.10
CA ASP A 578 -17.24 33.89 13.20
C ASP A 578 -15.82 33.63 12.69
N LEU A 579 -15.16 34.70 12.21
CA LEU A 579 -13.79 34.67 11.70
C LEU A 579 -12.74 34.99 12.77
N ASP A 580 -13.13 35.39 13.98
CA ASP A 580 -12.27 36.06 14.96
C ASP A 580 -10.97 35.33 15.30
N GLN A 581 -10.96 34.01 15.31
CA GLN A 581 -9.81 33.22 15.69
C GLN A 581 -9.08 32.56 14.50
N LEU A 582 -9.70 32.58 13.31
CA LEU A 582 -9.19 31.83 12.17
C LEU A 582 -7.86 32.40 11.62
N PRO A 583 -7.70 33.74 11.44
CA PRO A 583 -6.43 34.29 10.96
C PRO A 583 -5.24 33.94 11.86
N GLU A 584 -5.44 34.03 13.18
CA GLU A 584 -4.38 33.75 14.15
C GLU A 584 -4.03 32.25 14.19
N ALA A 585 -5.02 31.38 14.04
CA ALA A 585 -4.83 29.91 14.02
C ALA A 585 -4.12 29.41 12.75
N VAL A 586 -4.19 30.17 11.64
CA VAL A 586 -3.54 29.86 10.35
C VAL A 586 -2.14 30.49 10.26
N LYS A 587 -1.88 31.56 11.03
CA LYS A 587 -0.63 32.31 10.96
C LYS A 587 0.53 31.49 11.52
N THR A 588 1.51 31.19 10.68
CA THR A 588 2.76 30.52 11.03
C THR A 588 3.82 30.80 9.98
N ASP A 589 5.08 30.89 10.38
CA ASP A 589 6.21 31.02 9.44
C ASP A 589 6.66 29.66 8.89
N ASP A 590 6.53 28.61 9.70
CA ASP A 590 6.88 27.23 9.34
C ASP A 590 5.61 26.36 9.32
N LEU A 591 5.05 26.13 8.12
CA LEU A 591 3.87 25.29 7.94
C LEU A 591 4.26 23.81 7.92
N ARG A 592 3.94 23.12 8.99
CA ARG A 592 4.26 21.69 9.18
C ARG A 592 3.01 20.89 9.55
N ALA A 593 2.96 19.63 9.10
CA ALA A 593 1.97 18.64 9.51
C ALA A 593 2.30 18.03 10.89
N ASP A 594 2.76 18.87 11.81
CA ASP A 594 2.99 18.47 13.20
C ASP A 594 1.65 18.21 13.92
N ALA A 595 1.62 17.24 14.83
CA ALA A 595 0.40 16.90 15.57
C ALA A 595 -0.20 18.08 16.35
N SER A 596 0.61 19.05 16.79
CA SER A 596 0.15 20.26 17.48
C SER A 596 -0.33 21.38 16.54
N SER A 597 -0.06 21.27 15.23
CA SER A 597 -0.33 22.33 14.26
C SER A 597 -1.82 22.52 14.00
N THR A 598 -2.33 23.72 14.24
CA THR A 598 -3.65 24.17 13.81
C THR A 598 -3.62 24.69 12.37
N ALA A 599 -2.56 25.41 12.01
CA ALA A 599 -2.38 26.00 10.68
C ALA A 599 -2.42 24.94 9.57
N TYR A 600 -1.65 23.87 9.71
CA TYR A 600 -1.66 22.77 8.72
C TYR A 600 -3.06 22.21 8.52
N ARG A 601 -3.77 21.87 9.60
CA ARG A 601 -5.12 21.31 9.52
C ARG A 601 -6.06 22.24 8.76
N LEU A 602 -6.10 23.52 9.12
CA LEU A 602 -7.03 24.49 8.54
C LEU A 602 -6.72 24.79 7.07
N VAL A 603 -5.43 24.92 6.71
CA VAL A 603 -5.01 25.11 5.31
C VAL A 603 -5.34 23.88 4.46
N ARG A 604 -5.10 22.68 4.99
CA ARG A 604 -5.45 21.43 4.31
C ARG A 604 -6.95 21.30 4.11
N GLU A 605 -7.75 21.60 5.12
CA GLU A 605 -9.22 21.58 5.01
C GLU A 605 -9.72 22.62 4.00
N PHE A 606 -9.13 23.79 3.93
CA PHE A 606 -9.44 24.81 2.91
C PHE A 606 -9.16 24.30 1.49
N LYS A 607 -7.98 23.72 1.26
CA LYS A 607 -7.63 23.11 -0.03
C LYS A 607 -8.61 22.03 -0.42
N LEU A 608 -8.97 21.11 0.50
CA LEU A 608 -9.91 20.03 0.24
C LEU A 608 -11.34 20.55 -0.02
N ALA A 609 -11.80 21.53 0.73
CA ALA A 609 -13.08 22.18 0.48
C ALA A 609 -13.13 22.82 -0.91
N THR A 610 -12.07 23.55 -1.29
CA THR A 610 -11.94 24.15 -2.61
C THR A 610 -11.90 23.06 -3.70
N TRP A 611 -11.12 22.01 -3.53
CA TRP A 611 -11.08 20.86 -4.44
C TRP A 611 -12.48 20.29 -4.71
N ASN A 612 -13.21 20.00 -3.64
CA ASN A 612 -14.56 19.44 -3.75
C ASN A 612 -15.54 20.40 -4.45
N ARG A 613 -15.49 21.70 -4.12
CA ARG A 613 -16.35 22.70 -4.73
C ARG A 613 -16.08 22.92 -6.22
N VAL A 614 -14.82 22.77 -6.64
CA VAL A 614 -14.42 22.90 -8.05
C VAL A 614 -14.76 21.63 -8.83
N PHE A 615 -14.34 20.46 -8.36
CA PHE A 615 -14.39 19.25 -9.18
C PHE A 615 -15.69 18.45 -9.06
N THR A 616 -16.42 18.55 -7.95
CA THR A 616 -17.72 17.86 -7.83
C THR A 616 -18.67 18.21 -8.96
N PRO A 617 -18.95 19.48 -9.26
CA PRO A 617 -19.84 19.82 -10.37
C PRO A 617 -19.25 19.49 -11.74
N ILE A 618 -17.93 19.59 -11.92
CA ILE A 618 -17.28 19.26 -13.20
C ILE A 618 -17.40 17.76 -13.49
N PHE A 619 -17.18 16.90 -12.50
CA PHE A 619 -17.19 15.45 -12.71
C PHE A 619 -18.51 14.75 -12.38
N ALA A 620 -19.55 15.49 -11.98
CA ALA A 620 -20.86 14.91 -11.71
C ALA A 620 -21.42 14.06 -12.88
N PRO A 621 -21.34 14.49 -14.15
CA PRO A 621 -21.75 13.66 -15.27
C PRO A 621 -20.91 12.38 -15.44
N CYS A 622 -19.62 12.45 -15.13
CA CYS A 622 -18.75 11.27 -15.18
C CYS A 622 -19.12 10.25 -14.09
N VAL A 623 -19.43 10.72 -12.88
CA VAL A 623 -19.87 9.84 -11.77
C VAL A 623 -21.26 9.27 -12.02
N GLU A 624 -22.15 9.99 -12.68
CA GLU A 624 -23.45 9.48 -13.11
C GLU A 624 -23.29 8.35 -14.14
N ALA A 625 -22.36 8.52 -15.10
CA ALA A 625 -22.07 7.53 -16.12
C ALA A 625 -21.31 6.31 -15.53
N TYR A 626 -20.38 6.54 -14.61
CA TYR A 626 -19.57 5.51 -13.96
C TYR A 626 -19.45 5.79 -12.45
N PRO A 627 -20.24 5.12 -11.59
CA PRO A 627 -20.26 5.37 -10.14
C PRO A 627 -18.92 5.15 -9.41
N GLU A 628 -18.01 4.36 -9.98
CA GLU A 628 -16.67 4.12 -9.44
C GLU A 628 -15.61 5.09 -10.01
N PHE A 629 -16.02 6.18 -10.65
CA PHE A 629 -15.15 7.17 -11.25
C PHE A 629 -14.15 7.76 -10.26
N GLN A 630 -12.87 7.69 -10.60
CA GLN A 630 -11.75 8.09 -9.74
C GLN A 630 -11.00 9.28 -10.33
N TYR A 631 -11.38 10.50 -9.98
CA TYR A 631 -10.74 11.69 -10.53
C TYR A 631 -9.49 12.16 -9.74
N ARG A 632 -9.33 11.77 -8.50
CA ARG A 632 -8.18 12.19 -7.67
C ARG A 632 -6.83 11.76 -8.21
N HIS A 633 -6.76 10.61 -8.87
CA HIS A 633 -5.53 10.11 -9.49
C HIS A 633 -5.27 10.70 -10.87
N MET A 634 -6.29 11.25 -11.50
CA MET A 634 -6.16 11.90 -12.81
C MET A 634 -5.77 13.37 -12.69
N VAL A 635 -6.36 14.07 -11.71
CA VAL A 635 -6.25 15.52 -11.61
C VAL A 635 -5.04 15.93 -10.79
N SER A 636 -4.15 16.70 -11.40
CA SER A 636 -2.96 17.23 -10.73
C SER A 636 -3.28 18.43 -9.83
N GLU A 637 -2.39 18.71 -8.88
CA GLU A 637 -2.41 19.95 -8.10
C GLU A 637 -2.30 21.19 -9.01
N TYR A 638 -1.50 21.08 -10.08
CA TYR A 638 -1.35 22.11 -11.09
C TYR A 638 -2.69 22.49 -11.74
N THR A 639 -3.53 21.50 -12.05
CA THR A 639 -4.86 21.71 -12.63
C THR A 639 -5.75 22.52 -11.70
N LEU A 640 -5.87 22.14 -10.42
CA LEU A 640 -6.66 22.89 -9.45
C LEU A 640 -6.14 24.31 -9.29
N TRP A 641 -4.83 24.47 -9.10
CA TRP A 641 -4.22 25.78 -8.90
C TRP A 641 -4.42 26.70 -10.10
N THR A 642 -4.30 26.15 -11.31
CA THR A 642 -4.56 26.90 -12.56
C THR A 642 -6.00 27.41 -12.62
N LEU A 643 -7.00 26.58 -12.26
CA LEU A 643 -8.40 27.01 -12.22
C LEU A 643 -8.62 28.12 -11.19
N VAL A 644 -8.05 27.98 -10.00
CA VAL A 644 -8.17 29.00 -8.94
C VAL A 644 -7.52 30.34 -9.34
N GLN A 645 -6.40 30.29 -10.06
CA GLN A 645 -5.69 31.51 -10.53
C GLN A 645 -6.38 32.17 -11.72
N GLN A 646 -6.79 31.40 -12.72
CA GLN A 646 -7.36 31.95 -13.96
C GLN A 646 -8.87 32.19 -13.89
N LYS A 647 -9.55 31.61 -12.91
CA LYS A 647 -10.98 31.87 -12.60
C LYS A 647 -11.92 31.75 -13.81
N PRO A 648 -11.86 30.65 -14.61
CA PRO A 648 -12.69 30.54 -15.83
C PRO A 648 -14.17 30.42 -15.48
N MET A 649 -14.98 31.36 -15.91
CA MET A 649 -16.41 31.44 -15.54
C MET A 649 -17.23 30.24 -16.04
N HIS A 650 -16.88 29.63 -17.17
CA HIS A 650 -17.58 28.47 -17.71
C HIS A 650 -17.36 27.16 -16.91
N LEU A 651 -16.30 27.12 -16.06
CA LEU A 651 -16.02 26.01 -15.14
C LEU A 651 -16.41 26.33 -13.69
N LEU A 652 -17.11 27.41 -13.45
CA LEU A 652 -17.70 27.77 -12.16
C LEU A 652 -19.16 27.34 -12.11
N ALA A 653 -19.56 26.52 -11.14
CA ALA A 653 -20.94 26.08 -10.99
C ALA A 653 -21.91 27.27 -10.79
N ALA A 654 -23.17 27.12 -11.27
CA ALA A 654 -24.15 28.19 -11.33
C ALA A 654 -24.52 28.80 -9.97
N ASN A 655 -24.38 28.04 -8.90
CA ASN A 655 -24.70 28.48 -7.54
C ASN A 655 -23.67 29.46 -6.94
N TYR A 656 -22.55 29.72 -7.62
CA TYR A 656 -21.56 30.70 -7.21
C TYR A 656 -21.62 31.94 -8.08
N LEU A 657 -21.59 33.14 -7.46
CA LEU A 657 -21.55 34.43 -8.17
C LEU A 657 -20.19 34.68 -8.84
N SER A 658 -19.12 34.25 -8.20
CA SER A 658 -17.72 34.40 -8.64
C SER A 658 -16.85 33.31 -8.06
N TRP A 659 -15.61 33.18 -8.53
CA TRP A 659 -14.59 32.30 -7.93
C TRP A 659 -14.25 32.71 -6.48
N ASP A 660 -14.30 34.02 -6.16
CA ASP A 660 -14.11 34.47 -4.78
C ASP A 660 -15.26 34.04 -3.89
N ASP A 661 -16.49 34.04 -4.38
CA ASP A 661 -17.64 33.47 -3.66
C ASP A 661 -17.44 31.96 -3.37
N LEU A 662 -16.97 31.17 -4.36
CA LEU A 662 -16.61 29.77 -4.12
C LEU A 662 -15.56 29.63 -3.04
N LEU A 663 -14.49 30.44 -3.08
CA LEU A 663 -13.40 30.39 -2.09
C LEU A 663 -13.87 30.81 -0.70
N HIS A 664 -14.73 31.86 -0.59
CA HIS A 664 -15.36 32.26 0.68
C HIS A 664 -16.23 31.14 1.26
N GLN A 665 -16.95 30.41 0.39
CA GLN A 665 -17.73 29.28 0.84
C GLN A 665 -16.82 28.09 1.27
N SER A 666 -15.64 27.95 0.69
CA SER A 666 -14.62 26.96 1.16
C SER A 666 -14.08 27.32 2.56
N VAL A 667 -13.91 28.61 2.86
CA VAL A 667 -13.60 29.07 4.23
C VAL A 667 -14.75 28.75 5.19
N ASN A 668 -15.99 28.98 4.77
CA ASN A 668 -17.15 28.63 5.56
C ASN A 668 -17.24 27.12 5.91
N ASP A 669 -16.86 26.26 4.97
CA ASP A 669 -16.87 24.80 5.21
C ASP A 669 -15.94 24.43 6.39
N ILE A 670 -14.78 25.08 6.52
CA ILE A 670 -13.90 24.85 7.67
C ILE A 670 -14.63 25.20 8.97
N LEU A 671 -15.24 26.37 9.05
CA LEU A 671 -15.94 26.82 10.26
C LEU A 671 -17.13 25.92 10.60
N VAL A 672 -17.87 25.47 9.59
CA VAL A 672 -18.97 24.50 9.76
C VAL A 672 -18.45 23.15 10.26
N SER A 673 -17.32 22.67 9.73
CA SER A 673 -16.72 21.41 10.15
C SER A 673 -16.27 21.47 11.60
N LEU A 674 -15.59 22.55 12.00
CA LEU A 674 -15.16 22.77 13.38
C LEU A 674 -16.33 22.89 14.36
N LYS A 675 -17.39 23.58 13.95
CA LYS A 675 -18.61 23.74 14.76
C LYS A 675 -19.31 22.41 15.01
N LYS A 676 -19.35 21.52 14.03
CA LYS A 676 -19.92 20.16 14.17
C LYS A 676 -19.22 19.34 15.25
N VAL A 677 -17.92 19.51 15.42
CA VAL A 677 -17.13 18.77 16.43
C VAL A 677 -16.85 19.58 17.70
N HIS A 678 -17.49 20.75 17.83
CA HIS A 678 -17.34 21.67 18.98
C HIS A 678 -15.88 22.04 19.31
N VAL A 679 -15.08 22.30 18.27
CA VAL A 679 -13.66 22.68 18.39
C VAL A 679 -13.50 24.10 17.85
N SER A 680 -12.82 24.97 18.60
CA SER A 680 -12.43 26.32 18.12
C SER A 680 -11.26 26.23 17.13
N PRO A 681 -11.05 27.21 16.23
CA PRO A 681 -9.89 27.25 15.33
C PRO A 681 -8.55 27.07 16.04
N LYS A 682 -8.35 27.68 17.21
CA LYS A 682 -7.13 27.60 18.02
C LYS A 682 -6.89 26.23 18.67
N GLU A 683 -7.93 25.43 18.82
CA GLU A 683 -7.86 24.07 19.38
C GLU A 683 -7.88 22.99 18.33
N ALA A 684 -8.04 23.36 17.06
CA ALA A 684 -8.15 22.46 15.91
C ALA A 684 -6.78 21.89 15.50
N THR A 685 -6.09 21.21 16.41
CA THR A 685 -4.78 20.62 16.13
C THR A 685 -4.90 19.47 15.14
N TRP A 686 -3.86 19.28 14.32
CA TRP A 686 -3.79 18.21 13.34
C TRP A 686 -3.87 16.82 13.98
N GLY A 687 -3.12 16.61 15.09
CA GLY A 687 -3.09 15.33 15.79
C GLY A 687 -4.46 14.85 16.29
N LYS A 688 -5.36 15.77 16.69
CA LYS A 688 -6.75 15.40 17.04
C LYS A 688 -7.52 14.81 15.87
N GLN A 689 -7.24 15.27 14.65
CA GLN A 689 -7.84 14.71 13.43
C GLN A 689 -7.06 13.50 12.94
N ASN A 690 -5.73 13.51 13.05
CA ASN A 690 -4.83 12.46 12.61
C ASN A 690 -4.44 11.51 13.77
N THR A 691 -5.42 11.13 14.59
CA THR A 691 -5.23 10.16 15.67
C THR A 691 -5.26 8.74 15.10
N LEU A 692 -4.25 7.93 15.42
CA LEU A 692 -4.15 6.55 14.97
C LEU A 692 -5.38 5.74 15.39
N ALA A 693 -6.05 5.10 14.42
CA ALA A 693 -7.29 4.38 14.61
C ALA A 693 -7.21 2.90 14.14
N SER A 694 -6.00 2.36 14.07
CA SER A 694 -5.76 0.98 13.64
C SER A 694 -6.29 -0.03 14.65
N LYS A 695 -7.12 -0.94 14.17
CA LYS A 695 -7.86 -1.89 14.99
C LYS A 695 -7.56 -3.32 14.58
N HIS A 696 -7.49 -4.19 15.58
CA HIS A 696 -7.44 -5.62 15.32
C HIS A 696 -8.76 -6.09 14.67
N PRO A 697 -8.74 -7.04 13.72
CA PRO A 697 -9.95 -7.50 13.00
C PRO A 697 -11.10 -7.95 13.92
N PHE A 698 -10.80 -8.47 15.10
CA PHE A 698 -11.81 -8.88 16.07
C PHE A 698 -12.35 -7.77 16.96
N SER A 699 -11.82 -6.56 16.90
CA SER A 699 -12.28 -5.46 17.75
C SER A 699 -13.75 -5.11 17.54
N ALA A 700 -14.26 -5.30 16.33
CA ALA A 700 -15.69 -5.09 16.05
C ALA A 700 -16.62 -6.14 16.69
N LEU A 701 -16.08 -7.27 17.18
CA LEU A 701 -16.84 -8.39 17.72
C LEU A 701 -16.76 -8.46 19.26
N LEU A 702 -15.91 -7.65 19.88
CA LEU A 702 -15.63 -7.69 21.32
C LEU A 702 -16.10 -6.41 22.03
N PRO A 703 -16.46 -6.49 23.32
CA PRO A 703 -16.74 -5.30 24.13
C PRO A 703 -15.55 -4.32 24.16
N SER A 704 -15.82 -3.03 24.14
CA SER A 704 -14.81 -1.96 24.08
C SER A 704 -13.72 -2.05 25.15
N LEU A 705 -14.03 -2.59 26.33
CA LEU A 705 -13.06 -2.80 27.41
C LEU A 705 -11.97 -3.82 27.01
N LEU A 706 -12.30 -4.84 26.24
CA LEU A 706 -11.37 -5.89 25.80
C LEU A 706 -10.60 -5.46 24.53
N THR A 707 -11.17 -4.59 23.71
CA THR A 707 -10.53 -4.15 22.46
C THR A 707 -9.35 -3.22 22.68
N ARG A 708 -9.25 -2.58 23.84
CA ARG A 708 -8.16 -1.67 24.19
C ARG A 708 -6.78 -2.37 24.18
N SER A 709 -6.73 -3.65 24.58
CA SER A 709 -5.50 -4.46 24.56
C SER A 709 -5.21 -5.08 23.18
N LEU A 710 -6.16 -5.02 22.26
CA LEU A 710 -6.04 -5.57 20.91
C LEU A 710 -5.64 -4.51 19.87
N ASN A 711 -5.99 -3.26 20.09
CA ASN A 711 -5.74 -2.18 19.13
C ASN A 711 -4.42 -1.48 19.45
N PHE A 712 -3.87 -0.79 18.45
CA PHE A 712 -2.81 0.17 18.73
C PHE A 712 -3.31 1.29 19.64
N PRO A 713 -2.41 1.94 20.41
CA PRO A 713 -2.73 3.17 21.11
C PRO A 713 -3.27 4.25 20.15
N ALA A 714 -4.12 5.12 20.65
CA ALA A 714 -4.69 6.22 19.88
C ALA A 714 -3.74 7.43 19.90
N ASP A 715 -2.56 7.28 19.29
CA ASP A 715 -1.53 8.30 19.25
C ASP A 715 -1.89 9.39 18.26
N GLN A 716 -1.61 10.64 18.62
CA GLN A 716 -1.75 11.77 17.72
C GLN A 716 -0.52 11.85 16.84
N MET A 717 -0.71 11.69 15.53
CA MET A 717 0.37 11.51 14.58
C MET A 717 0.68 12.80 13.82
N SER A 718 1.98 13.07 13.65
CA SER A 718 2.50 14.04 12.67
C SER A 718 2.62 13.42 11.30
N GLY A 719 2.65 14.25 10.25
CA GLY A 719 2.69 13.82 8.84
C GLY A 719 1.36 14.00 8.13
N GLY A 720 1.36 13.88 6.81
CA GLY A 720 0.18 14.12 5.97
C GLY A 720 0.25 13.41 4.61
N ASP A 721 -0.36 13.98 3.56
CA ASP A 721 -0.51 13.33 2.26
C ASP A 721 0.41 13.87 1.14
N ASP A 722 0.86 15.11 1.21
CA ASP A 722 1.67 15.76 0.16
C ASP A 722 3.12 16.06 0.62
N MET A 723 3.67 15.26 1.53
CA MET A 723 5.02 15.41 2.11
C MET A 723 5.68 14.05 2.35
N PRO A 724 7.01 13.96 2.57
CA PRO A 724 7.70 12.69 2.79
C PRO A 724 7.13 11.87 3.95
N ARG A 725 6.83 12.49 5.10
CA ARG A 725 6.19 11.83 6.23
C ARG A 725 4.70 11.60 5.97
N ILE A 726 4.40 10.52 5.23
CA ILE A 726 3.01 10.11 4.99
C ILE A 726 2.41 9.52 6.26
N GLN A 727 1.28 10.09 6.70
CA GLN A 727 0.53 9.57 7.86
C GLN A 727 -0.94 9.98 7.82
N GLY A 728 -1.81 8.99 7.98
CA GLY A 728 -3.24 9.13 8.22
C GLY A 728 -3.66 8.28 9.43
N GLN A 729 -4.96 8.22 9.72
CA GLN A 729 -5.50 7.51 10.88
C GLN A 729 -5.24 5.99 10.85
N THR A 730 -5.28 5.38 9.67
CA THR A 730 -5.08 3.93 9.48
C THR A 730 -4.06 3.63 8.40
N PHE A 731 -3.32 4.64 7.93
CA PHE A 731 -2.42 4.54 6.81
C PHE A 731 -1.13 5.32 7.08
N GLY A 732 0.00 4.82 6.59
CA GLY A 732 1.30 5.48 6.77
C GLY A 732 2.46 4.52 6.52
N ALA A 733 3.66 4.89 6.99
CA ALA A 733 4.83 4.05 6.86
C ALA A 733 4.64 2.74 7.65
N SER A 734 4.38 1.65 6.94
CA SER A 734 4.20 0.32 7.51
C SER A 734 5.54 -0.31 7.95
N GLU A 735 6.63 0.25 7.51
CA GLU A 735 8.01 0.10 7.96
C GLU A 735 8.80 1.34 7.52
N ARG A 736 9.95 1.62 8.12
CA ARG A 736 10.99 2.55 7.65
C ARG A 736 12.34 1.93 7.90
N PHE A 737 13.21 2.00 6.90
CA PHE A 737 14.63 1.68 7.14
C PHE A 737 15.55 2.59 6.31
N ALA A 738 16.80 2.68 6.78
CA ALA A 738 17.91 3.25 6.05
C ALA A 738 19.16 2.39 6.32
N VAL A 739 19.81 1.91 5.26
CA VAL A 739 20.93 0.97 5.40
C VAL A 739 21.95 1.12 4.29
N SER A 740 23.23 0.92 4.65
CA SER A 740 24.36 0.82 3.73
C SER A 740 24.84 -0.63 3.72
N PRO A 741 24.88 -1.31 2.56
CA PRO A 741 25.31 -2.70 2.50
C PRO A 741 26.79 -2.84 2.92
N GLY A 742 27.07 -3.83 3.78
CA GLY A 742 28.37 -4.04 4.44
C GLY A 742 28.56 -3.22 5.73
N HIS A 743 27.61 -2.34 6.07
CA HIS A 743 27.62 -1.47 7.27
C HIS A 743 26.23 -1.47 7.95
N GLU A 744 25.58 -2.63 7.97
CA GLU A 744 24.21 -2.77 8.48
C GLU A 744 24.13 -2.48 9.99
N GLU A 745 25.22 -2.52 10.72
CA GLU A 745 25.31 -2.17 12.15
C GLU A 745 25.03 -0.69 12.41
N GLU A 746 25.22 0.20 11.42
CA GLU A 746 24.86 1.62 11.47
C GLU A 746 23.41 1.86 10.98
N GLY A 747 22.80 0.84 10.40
CA GLY A 747 21.48 0.93 9.78
C GLY A 747 20.36 1.15 10.80
N ILE A 748 19.27 1.69 10.31
CA ILE A 748 18.06 2.03 11.08
C ILE A 748 16.89 1.25 10.55
N PHE A 749 15.99 0.82 11.45
CA PHE A 749 14.74 0.16 11.11
C PHE A 749 13.63 0.45 12.12
N GLU A 750 12.44 0.86 11.65
CA GLU A 750 11.25 1.11 12.47
C GLU A 750 10.04 0.37 11.89
N MET A 751 9.17 -0.12 12.77
CA MET A 751 7.86 -0.68 12.42
C MET A 751 6.76 -0.21 13.38
N PRO A 752 5.51 -0.06 12.90
CA PRO A 752 4.39 0.35 13.75
C PRO A 752 3.98 -0.68 14.79
N GLY A 753 4.34 -1.95 14.62
CA GLY A 753 4.00 -3.03 15.53
C GLY A 753 5.10 -4.09 15.61
N GLY A 754 4.98 -4.99 16.57
CA GLY A 754 5.96 -6.03 16.82
C GLY A 754 5.79 -7.29 15.96
N GLN A 755 6.55 -8.32 16.27
CA GLN A 755 6.63 -9.57 15.51
C GLN A 755 5.44 -10.49 15.75
N SER A 756 4.88 -10.51 16.96
CA SER A 756 3.78 -11.41 17.32
C SER A 756 2.41 -10.82 17.00
N ALA A 757 1.48 -11.65 16.52
CA ALA A 757 0.06 -11.32 16.40
C ALA A 757 -0.73 -11.58 17.71
N HIS A 758 -0.09 -12.16 18.71
CA HIS A 758 -0.77 -12.55 19.93
C HIS A 758 -0.75 -11.44 20.98
N PRO A 759 -1.91 -10.94 21.46
CA PRO A 759 -2.01 -9.76 22.34
C PRO A 759 -1.37 -9.93 23.72
N LEU A 760 -1.11 -11.15 24.18
CA LEU A 760 -0.39 -11.43 25.44
C LEU A 760 1.12 -11.52 25.24
N SER A 761 1.62 -11.48 24.01
CA SER A 761 3.06 -11.48 23.74
C SER A 761 3.65 -10.10 24.02
N SER A 762 4.83 -10.06 24.66
CA SER A 762 5.64 -8.84 24.81
C SER A 762 6.01 -8.22 23.44
N TYR A 763 5.98 -9.04 22.37
CA TYR A 763 6.31 -8.65 21.00
C TYR A 763 5.11 -8.26 20.16
N TYR A 764 3.93 -7.99 20.76
CA TYR A 764 2.72 -7.60 20.03
C TYR A 764 2.81 -6.19 19.44
N ILE A 765 3.21 -5.23 20.27
CA ILE A 765 3.40 -3.81 19.87
C ILE A 765 4.83 -3.33 20.15
N ALA A 766 5.81 -4.24 20.21
CA ALA A 766 7.20 -3.88 20.43
C ALA A 766 7.70 -2.95 19.31
N GLY A 767 8.37 -1.85 19.68
CA GLY A 767 8.87 -0.83 18.74
C GLY A 767 7.86 0.25 18.34
N HIS A 768 6.58 0.15 18.75
CA HIS A 768 5.53 1.09 18.38
C HIS A 768 5.86 2.55 18.77
N GLU A 769 6.31 2.77 19.99
CA GLU A 769 6.63 4.11 20.49
C GLU A 769 7.76 4.78 19.69
N ALA A 770 8.81 4.04 19.36
CA ALA A 770 9.91 4.53 18.53
C ALA A 770 9.41 4.92 17.14
N TRP A 771 8.56 4.09 16.52
CA TRP A 771 7.96 4.40 15.22
C TRP A 771 7.07 5.65 15.26
N VAL A 772 6.23 5.83 16.29
CA VAL A 772 5.38 7.03 16.46
C VAL A 772 6.23 8.29 16.54
N LYS A 773 7.32 8.24 17.32
CA LYS A 773 8.23 9.37 17.54
C LYS A 773 9.25 9.57 16.43
N GLY A 774 9.47 8.56 15.54
CA GLY A 774 10.56 8.56 14.57
C GLY A 774 11.94 8.43 15.25
N GLU A 775 12.01 7.68 16.33
CA GLU A 775 13.26 7.41 17.05
C GLU A 775 13.97 6.20 16.42
N PRO A 776 15.25 6.35 16.00
CA PRO A 776 15.94 5.28 15.30
C PRO A 776 16.13 4.04 16.16
N THR A 777 15.73 2.88 15.65
CA THR A 777 16.08 1.55 16.19
C THR A 777 17.05 0.85 15.24
N ALA A 778 17.79 -0.14 15.70
CA ALA A 778 18.83 -0.80 14.90
C ALA A 778 18.25 -1.61 13.73
N PHE A 779 18.92 -1.60 12.58
CA PHE A 779 18.58 -2.42 11.42
C PHE A 779 18.88 -3.91 11.66
N LEU A 780 20.01 -4.23 12.27
CA LEU A 780 20.32 -5.60 12.70
C LEU A 780 19.59 -5.94 14.00
N PRO A 781 19.21 -7.22 14.21
CA PRO A 781 18.70 -7.65 15.50
C PRO A 781 19.67 -7.30 16.64
N GLY A 782 19.12 -6.93 17.77
CA GLY A 782 19.87 -6.58 18.97
C GLY A 782 20.44 -7.79 19.73
N LYS A 783 20.76 -7.58 21.01
CA LYS A 783 21.24 -8.66 21.89
C LYS A 783 20.16 -9.72 22.03
N THR A 784 20.57 -11.00 21.91
CA THR A 784 19.70 -12.17 22.09
C THR A 784 19.13 -12.23 23.51
N GLU A 785 17.81 -12.33 23.61
CA GLU A 785 17.07 -12.55 24.88
C GLU A 785 16.50 -13.96 24.97
N HIS A 786 16.08 -14.54 23.84
CA HIS A 786 15.52 -15.88 23.77
C HIS A 786 16.21 -16.74 22.73
N VAL A 787 16.33 -18.03 22.99
CA VAL A 787 16.93 -19.01 22.09
C VAL A 787 16.07 -20.26 21.98
N LEU A 788 15.52 -20.48 20.78
CA LEU A 788 14.85 -21.74 20.42
C LEU A 788 15.75 -22.53 19.47
N THR A 789 16.08 -23.77 19.84
CA THR A 789 16.82 -24.71 18.99
C THR A 789 15.84 -25.67 18.32
N LEU A 790 15.80 -25.64 17.00
CA LEU A 790 15.06 -26.61 16.18
C LEU A 790 16.02 -27.77 15.85
N THR A 791 15.69 -28.97 16.30
CA THR A 791 16.57 -30.15 16.19
C THR A 791 16.09 -31.14 15.15
N THR A 792 17.04 -31.92 14.62
CA THR A 792 16.76 -33.01 13.67
C THR A 792 16.17 -34.26 14.34
N GLN A 793 16.33 -34.40 15.65
CA GLN A 793 15.83 -35.52 16.48
C GLN A 793 15.26 -35.01 17.80
#